data_d6abb97322701efe30fedb11c8e4beeb
#
_entry.id   d6abb97322701efe30fedb11c8e4beeb
#
_cell.length_a   1.000
_cell.length_b   1.000
_cell.length_c   1.000
_cell.angle_alpha   90.00
_cell.angle_beta   90.00
_cell.angle_gamma   90.00
#
_symmetry.space_group_name_H-M   'P 1'
#
loop_
_entity.id
_entity.type
_entity.pdbx_description
1 polymer ?
#
loop_
_entity_poly.entity_id
_entity_poly.type
_entity_poly.pdbx_seq_one_letter_code
_entity_poly.pdbx_strand_id
1 'polypeptide(L)'
;VLSAAEVAAFWAPGAEQPGGWTGLLGRSLVVSRGRPWAAVTPGLREPRVQLEDDLVRVTGRVGGLAVEVRARLQPGRLWLDLVWRNDSDATVEDLAVGLQLDGPAGAVVTLPQVVYADNPSADPDRPVPHVGRGGFVTELHRLPVPGACLQSGNGATTTLVVLPDADEDEAGRVHYGSLGVVSEDDGTRVLALSGVVAFDGEPDVTYVHKARVAHTDRGYRTLAPGATLRQRLLLDRGHAVPGHGFRELVRIGREVFGGGERVRTGPLSDAEHTDLRLAALDARFFADGEVAGYVKFPAWGEPRRRPGRPAVDFLYGWTGQCLRLAWCDAWVGLERGQPGRVRRARAAVDFYLAGSATEVPGLRLNSYIHDERRWQGLRRRGVELVSSRAHGETLCDLADLVTLLRRHGEPVPPAWLEALREGAELVTTAVLPSGLVPVGWQPDGTPGSDLACSAGIPAVQAVARAAHVLGDDRLLGRAVELAEAYHELHTRTFARPFTHSTLDAACEDKEGGLGYLALVLELHDRTGEQRWLERAEVTADWLLTWVYHWNPRHDRGAPLRERGFDAVGWPGVSVQNHHLDVFFPTFDLWRLGRLTGETHLQRWARTILATMGQGVCRTPGEWGFDVVGEQGEAFFVTEWQDRGTSNTWNPSWVIALPLWQLLRFAEVGVDDVADHVGLGDPLEGAVAQA
;
A
#
# COMPACT_ATOMS: atom_id res chain seq x y z
N VAL A 1 -20.95 12.44 -33.31
CA VAL A 1 -19.64 12.50 -33.98
C VAL A 1 -18.72 13.38 -33.18
N LEU A 2 -17.63 12.82 -32.69
CA LEU A 2 -16.58 13.56 -31.96
C LEU A 2 -15.93 14.60 -32.86
N SER A 3 -16.07 15.87 -32.53
CA SER A 3 -15.32 16.91 -33.21
C SER A 3 -13.83 16.85 -32.81
N ALA A 4 -12.95 17.21 -33.71
CA ALA A 4 -11.53 17.35 -33.41
C ALA A 4 -11.28 18.33 -32.25
N ALA A 5 -12.17 19.31 -32.03
CA ALA A 5 -12.14 20.26 -30.94
C ALA A 5 -12.43 19.62 -29.58
N GLU A 6 -13.38 18.68 -29.49
CA GLU A 6 -13.70 17.95 -28.24
C GLU A 6 -12.52 17.05 -27.81
N VAL A 7 -11.87 16.41 -28.78
CA VAL A 7 -10.69 15.59 -28.49
C VAL A 7 -9.46 16.44 -28.14
N ALA A 8 -9.28 17.58 -28.82
CA ALA A 8 -8.19 18.51 -28.46
C ALA A 8 -8.39 19.11 -27.06
N ALA A 9 -9.62 19.44 -26.68
CA ALA A 9 -9.95 19.88 -25.31
C ALA A 9 -9.68 18.78 -24.28
N PHE A 10 -9.84 17.53 -24.67
CA PHE A 10 -9.54 16.38 -23.83
C PHE A 10 -8.03 16.13 -23.66
N TRP A 11 -7.25 16.40 -24.70
CA TRP A 11 -5.83 16.07 -24.74
C TRP A 11 -4.92 17.15 -24.17
N ALA A 12 -5.29 18.43 -24.33
CA ALA A 12 -4.48 19.55 -23.88
C ALA A 12 -5.35 20.74 -23.50
N PRO A 13 -5.85 20.85 -22.26
CA PRO A 13 -6.62 22.01 -21.82
C PRO A 13 -5.75 23.26 -21.86
N GLY A 14 -6.21 24.27 -22.65
CA GLY A 14 -5.57 25.56 -22.76
C GLY A 14 -4.51 25.71 -23.85
N ALA A 15 -4.20 24.68 -24.64
CA ALA A 15 -3.39 24.80 -25.83
C ALA A 15 -4.23 25.32 -27.01
N GLU A 16 -3.66 26.24 -27.82
CA GLU A 16 -4.23 26.58 -29.12
C GLU A 16 -4.44 25.30 -29.95
N GLN A 17 -5.59 25.19 -30.60
CA GLN A 17 -6.06 23.96 -31.25
C GLN A 17 -4.99 23.37 -32.17
N PRO A 18 -4.45 22.18 -31.89
CA PRO A 18 -3.63 21.48 -32.85
C PRO A 18 -4.49 21.04 -34.03
N GLY A 19 -3.99 21.08 -35.23
CA GLY A 19 -4.70 20.83 -36.48
C GLY A 19 -5.36 19.44 -36.60
N GLY A 20 -6.42 19.23 -35.83
CA GLY A 20 -7.22 18.00 -35.81
C GLY A 20 -6.47 16.77 -35.21
N TRP A 21 -7.08 15.59 -35.39
CA TRP A 21 -6.57 14.30 -34.93
C TRP A 21 -5.12 14.02 -35.33
N THR A 22 -4.75 14.42 -36.54
CA THR A 22 -3.41 14.18 -37.08
C THR A 22 -2.33 15.00 -36.38
N GLY A 23 -2.62 16.24 -36.05
CA GLY A 23 -1.70 17.10 -35.28
C GLY A 23 -1.54 16.64 -33.85
N LEU A 24 -2.64 16.19 -33.22
CA LEU A 24 -2.65 15.65 -31.88
C LEU A 24 -1.81 14.37 -31.77
N LEU A 25 -2.13 13.36 -32.57
CA LEU A 25 -1.43 12.07 -32.55
C LEU A 25 0.03 12.21 -33.01
N GLY A 26 0.31 13.14 -33.92
CA GLY A 26 1.67 13.43 -34.38
C GLY A 26 2.61 13.91 -33.29
N ARG A 27 2.08 14.50 -32.20
CA ARG A 27 2.86 14.92 -31.02
C ARG A 27 2.87 13.89 -29.91
N SER A 28 1.84 13.07 -29.85
CA SER A 28 1.63 12.16 -28.72
C SER A 28 2.17 10.75 -28.97
N LEU A 29 2.27 10.33 -30.23
CA LEU A 29 2.85 9.03 -30.57
C LEU A 29 4.37 9.11 -30.55
N VAL A 30 4.99 8.24 -29.76
CA VAL A 30 6.44 8.18 -29.58
C VAL A 30 7.01 6.85 -30.07
N VAL A 31 8.17 6.94 -30.73
CA VAL A 31 8.94 5.78 -31.18
C VAL A 31 10.40 6.02 -30.86
N SER A 32 11.06 5.04 -30.27
CA SER A 32 12.51 4.99 -30.13
C SER A 32 13.05 3.74 -30.81
N ARG A 33 14.17 3.89 -31.49
CA ARG A 33 14.95 2.79 -32.04
C ARG A 33 16.38 2.87 -31.54
N GLY A 34 16.90 1.75 -31.10
CA GLY A 34 18.22 1.66 -30.51
C GLY A 34 18.25 1.99 -29.01
N ARG A 35 19.40 1.75 -28.41
CA ARG A 35 19.70 1.94 -26.99
C ARG A 35 20.84 2.94 -26.85
N PRO A 36 20.79 3.89 -25.91
CA PRO A 36 19.73 4.13 -24.93
C PRO A 36 18.48 4.76 -25.56
N TRP A 37 17.42 4.84 -24.76
CA TRP A 37 16.18 5.50 -25.12
C TRP A 37 16.42 6.95 -25.52
N ALA A 38 15.85 7.33 -26.64
CA ALA A 38 15.69 8.71 -27.04
C ALA A 38 14.25 8.89 -27.53
N ALA A 39 13.42 9.61 -26.80
CA ALA A 39 12.06 9.90 -27.23
C ALA A 39 12.10 10.73 -28.52
N VAL A 40 11.66 10.13 -29.60
CA VAL A 40 11.48 10.82 -30.87
C VAL A 40 10.00 10.78 -31.22
N THR A 41 9.41 11.94 -31.41
CA THR A 41 8.07 12.08 -31.98
C THR A 41 8.22 12.43 -33.47
N PRO A 42 8.39 11.44 -34.34
CA PRO A 42 8.71 11.72 -35.76
C PRO A 42 7.52 12.25 -36.54
N GLY A 43 6.39 12.46 -35.91
CA GLY A 43 5.15 12.90 -36.55
C GLY A 43 4.42 11.77 -37.26
N LEU A 44 3.11 11.90 -37.37
CA LEU A 44 2.25 10.98 -38.11
C LEU A 44 2.30 11.31 -39.61
N ARG A 45 2.80 10.38 -40.42
CA ARG A 45 2.87 10.50 -41.86
C ARG A 45 1.71 9.74 -42.50
N GLU A 46 1.27 10.20 -43.69
CA GLU A 46 0.21 9.59 -44.51
C GLU A 46 -1.08 9.33 -43.69
N PRO A 47 -1.55 10.31 -42.92
CA PRO A 47 -2.68 10.11 -42.04
C PRO A 47 -3.97 9.91 -42.86
N ARG A 48 -4.77 8.94 -42.42
CA ARG A 48 -6.15 8.74 -42.89
C ARG A 48 -7.06 8.70 -41.67
N VAL A 49 -8.08 9.52 -41.67
CA VAL A 49 -9.07 9.61 -40.55
C VAL A 49 -10.41 9.10 -41.10
N GLN A 50 -10.97 8.14 -40.40
CA GLN A 50 -12.34 7.63 -40.63
C GLN A 50 -13.15 7.89 -39.38
N LEU A 51 -14.34 8.46 -39.55
CA LEU A 51 -15.28 8.75 -38.47
C LEU A 51 -16.46 7.79 -38.62
N GLU A 52 -16.66 6.99 -37.60
CA GLU A 52 -17.81 6.10 -37.43
C GLU A 52 -18.52 6.56 -36.15
N ASP A 53 -19.81 6.47 -36.02
CA ASP A 53 -20.68 6.99 -34.97
C ASP A 53 -19.96 7.48 -33.68
N ASP A 54 -19.52 6.57 -32.83
CA ASP A 54 -18.79 6.82 -31.56
C ASP A 54 -17.28 6.51 -31.62
N LEU A 55 -16.79 6.07 -32.81
CA LEU A 55 -15.42 5.62 -33.02
C LEU A 55 -14.70 6.50 -34.05
N VAL A 56 -13.49 6.91 -33.71
CA VAL A 56 -12.55 7.54 -34.64
C VAL A 56 -11.41 6.56 -34.91
N ARG A 57 -11.18 6.27 -36.16
CA ARG A 57 -10.07 5.45 -36.62
C ARG A 57 -9.04 6.31 -37.36
N VAL A 58 -7.82 6.31 -36.87
CA VAL A 58 -6.72 7.01 -37.53
C VAL A 58 -5.65 6.00 -37.88
N THR A 59 -5.27 5.98 -39.16
CA THR A 59 -4.15 5.15 -39.63
C THR A 59 -3.06 6.03 -40.20
N GLY A 60 -1.82 5.57 -40.14
CA GLY A 60 -0.67 6.31 -40.66
C GLY A 60 0.65 5.59 -40.38
N ARG A 61 1.74 6.33 -40.45
CA ARG A 61 3.10 5.82 -40.20
C ARG A 61 3.82 6.72 -39.21
N VAL A 62 4.52 6.10 -38.26
CA VAL A 62 5.36 6.80 -37.28
C VAL A 62 6.68 6.05 -37.17
N GLY A 63 7.81 6.72 -37.36
CA GLY A 63 9.15 6.10 -37.28
C GLY A 63 9.33 4.88 -38.20
N GLY A 64 8.60 4.82 -39.36
CA GLY A 64 8.64 3.69 -40.29
C GLY A 64 7.72 2.52 -39.96
N LEU A 65 7.04 2.55 -38.81
CA LEU A 65 6.00 1.58 -38.45
C LEU A 65 4.62 2.07 -38.93
N ALA A 66 3.77 1.15 -39.38
CA ALA A 66 2.36 1.44 -39.54
C ALA A 66 1.70 1.53 -38.17
N VAL A 67 0.82 2.50 -37.96
CA VAL A 67 0.06 2.65 -36.72
C VAL A 67 -1.42 2.80 -37.06
N GLU A 68 -2.25 2.11 -36.28
CA GLU A 68 -3.70 2.31 -36.24
C GLU A 68 -4.07 2.71 -34.84
N VAL A 69 -4.80 3.81 -34.70
CA VAL A 69 -5.38 4.28 -33.46
C VAL A 69 -6.89 4.24 -33.59
N ARG A 70 -7.54 3.50 -32.73
CA ARG A 70 -8.99 3.53 -32.55
C ARG A 70 -9.30 4.30 -31.28
N ALA A 71 -10.07 5.38 -31.41
CA ALA A 71 -10.44 6.24 -30.31
C ALA A 71 -11.95 6.28 -30.13
N ARG A 72 -12.43 6.00 -28.93
CA ARG A 72 -13.84 6.12 -28.56
C ARG A 72 -13.97 7.12 -27.43
N LEU A 73 -14.83 8.12 -27.61
CA LEU A 73 -15.13 9.11 -26.57
C LEU A 73 -16.43 8.75 -25.87
N GLN A 74 -16.36 8.71 -24.55
CA GLN A 74 -17.49 8.72 -23.64
C GLN A 74 -17.48 10.02 -22.82
N PRO A 75 -18.55 10.45 -22.15
CA PRO A 75 -18.50 11.64 -21.31
C PRO A 75 -17.35 11.59 -20.30
N GLY A 76 -16.42 12.54 -20.39
CA GLY A 76 -15.23 12.62 -19.53
C GLY A 76 -14.10 11.65 -19.85
N ARG A 77 -14.24 10.73 -20.82
CA ARG A 77 -13.28 9.63 -21.08
C ARG A 77 -12.97 9.42 -22.53
N LEU A 78 -11.71 9.12 -22.79
CA LEU A 78 -11.23 8.73 -24.11
C LEU A 78 -10.54 7.36 -24.03
N TRP A 79 -11.13 6.36 -24.65
CA TRP A 79 -10.55 5.04 -24.84
C TRP A 79 -9.68 5.04 -26.11
N LEU A 80 -8.47 4.49 -26.00
CA LEU A 80 -7.52 4.40 -27.08
C LEU A 80 -7.05 2.96 -27.23
N ASP A 81 -7.10 2.45 -28.46
CA ASP A 81 -6.52 1.17 -28.86
C ASP A 81 -5.49 1.47 -29.96
N LEU A 82 -4.21 1.27 -29.64
CA LEU A 82 -3.09 1.51 -30.52
C LEU A 82 -2.54 0.19 -31.02
N VAL A 83 -2.46 0.03 -32.35
CA VAL A 83 -1.84 -1.14 -33.00
C VAL A 83 -0.67 -0.65 -33.84
N TRP A 84 0.53 -1.04 -33.44
CA TRP A 84 1.77 -0.82 -34.17
C TRP A 84 2.08 -2.05 -35.00
N ARG A 85 2.49 -1.88 -36.28
CA ARG A 85 2.81 -2.98 -37.13
C ARG A 85 4.11 -2.71 -37.92
N ASN A 86 4.97 -3.70 -37.96
CA ASN A 86 6.09 -3.71 -38.86
C ASN A 86 5.64 -4.25 -40.25
N ASP A 87 5.39 -3.37 -41.19
CA ASP A 87 5.00 -3.72 -42.54
C ASP A 87 6.19 -3.68 -43.56
N SER A 88 7.42 -3.63 -43.02
CA SER A 88 8.64 -3.78 -43.85
C SER A 88 9.05 -5.24 -43.96
N ASP A 89 9.96 -5.53 -44.91
CA ASP A 89 10.51 -6.87 -45.11
C ASP A 89 11.64 -7.22 -44.12
N ALA A 90 12.04 -6.28 -43.25
CA ALA A 90 13.12 -6.47 -42.30
C ALA A 90 12.59 -6.48 -40.84
N THR A 91 13.23 -7.26 -39.97
CA THR A 91 13.00 -7.21 -38.53
C THR A 91 13.45 -5.86 -37.99
N VAL A 92 12.63 -5.25 -37.11
CA VAL A 92 12.95 -4.04 -36.38
C VAL A 92 13.33 -4.44 -34.98
N GLU A 93 14.57 -4.17 -34.58
CA GLU A 93 15.11 -4.46 -33.27
C GLU A 93 15.18 -3.19 -32.39
N ASP A 94 15.40 -3.38 -31.11
CA ASP A 94 15.58 -2.32 -30.11
C ASP A 94 14.49 -1.24 -30.17
N LEU A 95 13.24 -1.67 -30.31
CA LEU A 95 12.09 -0.82 -30.51
C LEU A 95 11.38 -0.56 -29.17
N ALA A 96 11.10 0.71 -28.88
CA ALA A 96 10.13 1.10 -27.88
C ALA A 96 9.12 2.08 -28.49
N VAL A 97 7.84 1.82 -28.31
CA VAL A 97 6.75 2.62 -28.86
C VAL A 97 5.72 2.95 -27.79
N GLY A 98 4.96 4.00 -27.98
CA GLY A 98 3.87 4.31 -27.07
C GLY A 98 3.25 5.67 -27.28
N LEU A 99 2.64 6.13 -26.19
CA LEU A 99 1.95 7.41 -26.12
C LEU A 99 2.59 8.29 -25.04
N GLN A 100 2.78 9.57 -25.34
CA GLN A 100 3.03 10.60 -24.34
C GLN A 100 1.83 11.54 -24.20
N LEU A 101 1.61 11.99 -23.00
CA LEU A 101 0.57 12.96 -22.64
C LEU A 101 1.21 14.15 -21.93
N ASP A 102 1.07 15.32 -22.52
CA ASP A 102 1.56 16.55 -21.90
C ASP A 102 0.62 17.00 -20.79
N GLY A 103 1.17 17.35 -19.64
CA GLY A 103 0.49 17.94 -18.50
C GLY A 103 0.98 19.34 -18.18
N PRO A 104 0.31 20.08 -17.31
CA PRO A 104 0.71 21.42 -16.93
C PRO A 104 2.02 21.40 -16.13
N ALA A 105 2.80 22.48 -16.25
CA ALA A 105 3.97 22.68 -15.39
C ALA A 105 3.57 22.72 -13.91
N GLY A 106 4.37 22.08 -13.05
CA GLY A 106 4.10 22.02 -11.61
C GLY A 106 2.90 21.16 -11.22
N ALA A 107 2.44 20.26 -12.10
CA ALA A 107 1.42 19.30 -11.75
C ALA A 107 1.88 18.39 -10.61
N VAL A 108 0.98 18.16 -9.64
CA VAL A 108 1.17 17.12 -8.63
C VAL A 108 0.95 15.75 -9.27
N VAL A 109 1.93 14.88 -9.13
CA VAL A 109 1.93 13.55 -9.74
C VAL A 109 1.59 12.50 -8.70
N THR A 110 0.71 11.56 -9.09
CA THR A 110 0.54 10.28 -8.40
C THR A 110 0.78 9.14 -9.37
N LEU A 111 1.75 8.31 -9.03
CA LEU A 111 2.00 7.00 -9.65
C LEU A 111 1.94 5.96 -8.52
N PRO A 112 0.86 5.18 -8.40
CA PRO A 112 0.57 4.36 -7.23
C PRO A 112 1.74 3.48 -6.79
N GLN A 113 2.06 3.48 -5.50
CA GLN A 113 3.17 2.74 -4.87
C GLN A 113 4.58 3.24 -5.29
N VAL A 114 4.70 4.21 -6.16
CA VAL A 114 5.98 4.66 -6.72
C VAL A 114 6.23 6.14 -6.46
N VAL A 115 5.29 7.01 -6.81
CA VAL A 115 5.42 8.47 -6.62
C VAL A 115 4.13 9.05 -6.06
N TYR A 116 4.26 9.79 -4.97
CA TYR A 116 3.22 10.60 -4.36
C TYR A 116 3.76 12.01 -4.09
N ALA A 117 3.26 13.01 -4.80
CA ALA A 117 3.71 14.41 -4.69
C ALA A 117 5.25 14.57 -4.77
N ASP A 118 5.89 13.82 -5.66
CA ASP A 118 7.35 13.75 -5.86
C ASP A 118 8.13 13.21 -4.64
N ASN A 119 7.48 12.40 -3.80
CA ASN A 119 8.08 11.73 -2.64
C ASN A 119 8.90 12.67 -1.72
N PRO A 120 8.29 13.75 -1.18
CA PRO A 120 9.01 14.81 -0.47
C PRO A 120 9.62 14.38 0.86
N SER A 121 9.23 13.20 1.36
CA SER A 121 9.67 12.67 2.66
C SER A 121 10.85 11.70 2.54
N ALA A 122 11.43 11.56 1.34
CA ALA A 122 12.54 10.66 1.10
C ALA A 122 13.77 10.99 1.96
N ASP A 123 14.35 9.96 2.57
CA ASP A 123 15.63 10.07 3.24
C ASP A 123 16.75 10.23 2.18
N PRO A 124 17.60 11.25 2.27
CA PRO A 124 18.69 11.45 1.31
C PRO A 124 19.64 10.23 1.18
N ASP A 125 19.80 9.45 2.25
CA ASP A 125 20.61 8.25 2.27
C ASP A 125 19.91 7.03 1.66
N ARG A 126 18.64 7.17 1.29
CA ARG A 126 17.80 6.10 0.75
C ARG A 126 17.01 6.64 -0.44
N PRO A 127 17.59 6.59 -1.64
CA PRO A 127 16.99 7.15 -2.82
C PRO A 127 15.64 6.49 -3.11
N VAL A 128 14.68 7.32 -3.51
CA VAL A 128 13.37 6.94 -4.03
C VAL A 128 13.16 7.60 -5.38
N PRO A 129 12.19 7.15 -6.18
CA PRO A 129 11.84 7.80 -7.43
C PRO A 129 11.47 9.26 -7.22
N HIS A 130 12.00 10.15 -8.06
CA HIS A 130 11.63 11.56 -8.13
C HIS A 130 11.38 11.97 -9.56
N VAL A 131 10.24 12.62 -9.81
CA VAL A 131 9.90 13.16 -11.12
C VAL A 131 10.78 14.38 -11.45
N GLY A 132 11.05 15.21 -10.46
CA GLY A 132 11.87 16.43 -10.61
C GLY A 132 13.35 16.21 -10.93
N ARG A 133 13.80 14.94 -11.01
CA ARG A 133 15.19 14.58 -11.34
C ARG A 133 15.38 14.06 -12.78
N GLY A 134 14.52 14.46 -13.71
CA GLY A 134 14.61 14.05 -15.11
C GLY A 134 13.60 13.02 -15.55
N GLY A 135 12.87 12.41 -14.62
CA GLY A 135 11.79 11.51 -14.92
C GLY A 135 12.01 10.08 -14.44
N PHE A 136 10.94 9.33 -14.47
CA PHE A 136 10.90 7.98 -13.97
C PHE A 136 9.93 7.11 -14.77
N VAL A 137 10.36 5.92 -15.17
CA VAL A 137 9.52 4.92 -15.87
C VAL A 137 9.59 3.60 -15.12
N THR A 138 8.44 2.98 -14.89
CA THR A 138 8.33 1.69 -14.21
C THR A 138 7.47 0.70 -14.99
N GLU A 139 7.70 -0.58 -14.79
CA GLU A 139 6.87 -1.65 -15.34
C GLU A 139 5.48 -1.64 -14.71
N LEU A 140 4.44 -1.94 -15.51
CA LEU A 140 3.04 -1.88 -15.06
C LEU A 140 2.75 -2.82 -13.89
N HIS A 141 3.40 -3.98 -13.81
CA HIS A 141 3.16 -4.94 -12.71
C HIS A 141 3.60 -4.43 -11.32
N ARG A 142 4.34 -3.32 -11.27
CA ARG A 142 4.68 -2.65 -10.01
C ARG A 142 3.59 -1.70 -9.51
N LEU A 143 2.58 -1.43 -10.34
CA LEU A 143 1.53 -0.47 -10.04
C LEU A 143 0.26 -1.19 -9.59
N PRO A 144 -0.20 -0.99 -8.38
CA PRO A 144 -1.48 -1.52 -7.88
C PRO A 144 -2.67 -1.10 -8.76
N VAL A 145 -2.67 0.15 -9.22
CA VAL A 145 -3.49 0.64 -10.32
C VAL A 145 -2.55 1.06 -11.44
N PRO A 146 -2.59 0.44 -12.61
CA PRO A 146 -1.66 0.73 -13.71
C PRO A 146 -2.02 2.06 -14.40
N GLY A 147 -1.91 3.15 -13.67
CA GLY A 147 -2.26 4.50 -14.07
C GLY A 147 -1.43 5.57 -13.40
N ALA A 148 -1.42 6.76 -14.00
CA ALA A 148 -0.83 7.97 -13.45
C ALA A 148 -1.86 9.10 -13.45
N CYS A 149 -1.92 9.87 -12.36
CA CYS A 149 -2.74 11.06 -12.26
C CYS A 149 -1.86 12.30 -12.16
N LEU A 150 -2.12 13.28 -13.05
CA LEU A 150 -1.60 14.63 -12.98
C LEU A 150 -2.69 15.55 -12.46
N GLN A 151 -2.41 16.31 -11.40
CA GLN A 151 -3.31 17.31 -10.86
C GLN A 151 -2.69 18.69 -10.93
N SER A 152 -3.40 19.63 -11.55
CA SER A 152 -3.03 21.05 -11.58
C SER A 152 -3.42 21.76 -10.28
N GLY A 153 -2.80 22.91 -10.03
CA GLY A 153 -3.04 23.70 -8.81
C GLY A 153 -4.49 24.18 -8.63
N ASN A 154 -5.30 24.24 -9.70
CA ASN A 154 -6.73 24.55 -9.63
C ASN A 154 -7.62 23.32 -9.40
N GLY A 155 -7.05 22.14 -9.20
CA GLY A 155 -7.76 20.90 -8.93
C GLY A 155 -8.16 20.07 -10.17
N ALA A 156 -7.94 20.57 -11.39
CA ALA A 156 -8.20 19.77 -12.58
C ALA A 156 -7.25 18.56 -12.65
N THR A 157 -7.81 17.39 -12.96
CA THR A 157 -7.07 16.14 -13.06
C THR A 157 -7.05 15.59 -14.46
N THR A 158 -5.94 14.98 -14.82
CA THR A 158 -5.78 14.16 -16.02
C THR A 158 -5.20 12.82 -15.60
N THR A 159 -5.94 11.74 -15.79
CA THR A 159 -5.54 10.40 -15.40
C THR A 159 -5.40 9.52 -16.63
N LEU A 160 -4.22 8.94 -16.82
CA LEU A 160 -3.94 7.94 -17.85
C LEU A 160 -3.85 6.58 -17.20
N VAL A 161 -4.70 5.64 -17.64
CA VAL A 161 -4.66 4.23 -17.21
C VAL A 161 -4.28 3.38 -18.40
N VAL A 162 -3.34 2.47 -18.20
CA VAL A 162 -2.97 1.45 -19.17
C VAL A 162 -3.72 0.17 -18.85
N LEU A 163 -4.41 -0.41 -19.83
CA LEU A 163 -4.99 -1.74 -19.66
C LEU A 163 -3.89 -2.78 -19.89
N PRO A 164 -3.47 -3.53 -18.87
CA PRO A 164 -2.33 -4.42 -19.00
C PRO A 164 -2.68 -5.63 -19.88
N ASP A 165 -2.06 -5.72 -21.05
CA ASP A 165 -2.09 -6.92 -21.87
C ASP A 165 -0.81 -7.73 -21.62
N ALA A 166 -0.96 -8.96 -21.13
CA ALA A 166 0.16 -9.84 -20.89
C ALA A 166 0.70 -10.39 -22.22
N ASP A 167 1.98 -10.13 -22.49
CA ASP A 167 2.71 -10.71 -23.60
C ASP A 167 3.75 -11.70 -23.06
N GLU A 168 3.53 -13.00 -23.27
CA GLU A 168 4.41 -14.06 -22.80
C GLU A 168 5.33 -14.50 -23.93
N ASP A 169 6.65 -14.35 -23.74
CA ASP A 169 7.65 -14.76 -24.71
C ASP A 169 7.86 -16.30 -24.72
N GLU A 170 8.65 -16.80 -25.67
CA GLU A 170 8.94 -18.23 -25.81
C GLU A 170 9.63 -18.81 -24.56
N ALA A 171 10.43 -18.01 -23.86
CA ALA A 171 11.05 -18.38 -22.59
C ALA A 171 10.08 -18.38 -21.40
N GLY A 172 8.81 -17.99 -21.61
CA GLY A 172 7.78 -17.93 -20.59
C GLY A 172 7.85 -16.69 -19.70
N ARG A 173 8.59 -15.65 -20.11
CA ARG A 173 8.63 -14.37 -19.39
C ARG A 173 7.43 -13.53 -19.80
N VAL A 174 6.80 -12.89 -18.80
CA VAL A 174 5.61 -12.08 -19.01
C VAL A 174 5.98 -10.60 -19.01
N HIS A 175 5.56 -9.90 -20.05
CA HIS A 175 5.78 -8.47 -20.26
C HIS A 175 4.44 -7.75 -20.32
N TYR A 176 4.38 -6.55 -19.73
CA TYR A 176 3.15 -5.75 -19.68
C TYR A 176 3.29 -4.36 -20.31
N GLY A 177 4.47 -3.90 -20.57
CA GLY A 177 4.73 -2.50 -20.88
C GLY A 177 5.04 -1.69 -19.61
N SER A 178 5.10 -0.38 -19.74
CA SER A 178 5.53 0.52 -18.69
C SER A 178 4.75 1.84 -18.69
N LEU A 179 4.77 2.50 -17.54
CA LEU A 179 4.22 3.82 -17.32
C LEU A 179 5.26 4.68 -16.62
N GLY A 180 5.35 5.93 -16.99
CA GLY A 180 6.32 6.84 -16.41
C GLY A 180 5.89 8.29 -16.45
N VAL A 181 6.64 9.11 -15.73
CA VAL A 181 6.47 10.56 -15.70
C VAL A 181 7.82 11.23 -15.88
N VAL A 182 7.88 12.20 -16.78
CA VAL A 182 9.04 13.04 -17.04
C VAL A 182 8.66 14.48 -16.75
N SER A 183 9.48 15.19 -16.00
CA SER A 183 9.34 16.62 -15.77
C SER A 183 10.46 17.36 -16.52
N GLU A 184 10.06 18.29 -17.37
CA GLU A 184 10.94 19.17 -18.13
C GLU A 184 10.57 20.64 -17.87
N ASP A 185 11.39 21.57 -18.32
CA ASP A 185 11.17 23.02 -18.09
C ASP A 185 9.81 23.51 -18.64
N ASP A 186 9.29 22.86 -19.68
CA ASP A 186 8.04 23.21 -20.36
C ASP A 186 6.80 22.47 -19.82
N GLY A 187 6.97 21.55 -18.84
CA GLY A 187 5.85 20.84 -18.23
C GLY A 187 6.19 19.43 -17.78
N THR A 188 5.13 18.71 -17.42
CA THR A 188 5.19 17.31 -16.98
C THR A 188 4.55 16.43 -18.05
N ARG A 189 5.20 15.32 -18.41
CA ARG A 189 4.69 14.35 -19.40
C ARG A 189 4.48 13.00 -18.77
N VAL A 190 3.37 12.36 -19.06
CA VAL A 190 3.14 10.95 -18.77
C VAL A 190 3.46 10.13 -20.01
N LEU A 191 4.15 9.01 -19.82
CA LEU A 191 4.60 8.12 -20.90
C LEU A 191 4.05 6.72 -20.65
N ALA A 192 3.26 6.21 -21.59
CA ALA A 192 2.84 4.82 -21.65
C ALA A 192 3.59 4.12 -22.78
N LEU A 193 4.50 3.21 -22.44
CA LEU A 193 5.43 2.61 -23.39
C LEU A 193 5.24 1.09 -23.48
N SER A 194 5.80 0.51 -24.54
CA SER A 194 5.78 -0.94 -24.75
C SER A 194 6.63 -1.75 -23.77
N GLY A 195 7.48 -1.08 -23.00
CA GLY A 195 8.32 -1.71 -22.00
C GLY A 195 9.12 -0.69 -21.20
N VAL A 196 9.93 -1.15 -20.27
CA VAL A 196 10.74 -0.28 -19.41
C VAL A 196 11.89 0.31 -20.19
N VAL A 197 12.03 1.62 -20.06
CA VAL A 197 13.13 2.39 -20.63
C VAL A 197 13.56 3.39 -19.55
N ALA A 198 14.84 3.41 -19.23
CA ALA A 198 15.36 4.39 -18.29
C ALA A 198 15.65 5.73 -18.96
N PHE A 199 15.36 6.82 -18.29
CA PHE A 199 15.53 8.16 -18.82
C PHE A 199 16.73 8.93 -18.28
N ASP A 200 17.10 8.72 -17.03
CA ASP A 200 18.09 9.55 -16.33
C ASP A 200 19.54 9.18 -16.58
N GLY A 201 19.78 8.14 -17.39
CA GLY A 201 21.13 7.67 -17.68
C GLY A 201 21.85 7.02 -16.50
N GLU A 202 21.21 6.93 -15.33
CA GLU A 202 21.76 6.18 -14.22
C GLU A 202 21.55 4.68 -14.42
N PRO A 203 22.62 3.86 -14.44
CA PRO A 203 22.52 2.44 -14.76
C PRO A 203 21.84 1.62 -13.68
N ASP A 204 21.69 2.16 -12.48
CA ASP A 204 21.14 1.49 -11.33
C ASP A 204 20.18 2.40 -10.55
N VAL A 205 18.89 2.19 -10.66
CA VAL A 205 17.93 2.84 -9.78
C VAL A 205 17.76 1.97 -8.53
N THR A 206 18.17 2.47 -7.38
CA THR A 206 17.96 1.80 -6.10
C THR A 206 16.68 2.33 -5.48
N TYR A 207 15.60 1.55 -5.56
CA TYR A 207 14.33 1.89 -4.92
C TYR A 207 14.33 1.62 -3.45
N VAL A 208 15.13 0.67 -3.04
CA VAL A 208 15.20 0.21 -1.67
C VAL A 208 16.62 0.07 -1.26
N HIS A 209 16.86 0.35 -0.03
CA HIS A 209 18.07 0.01 0.67
C HIS A 209 18.46 -1.49 0.53
N LYS A 210 17.54 -2.36 0.12
CA LYS A 210 17.73 -3.82 0.06
C LYS A 210 17.75 -4.40 -1.35
N ALA A 211 17.31 -3.69 -2.35
CA ALA A 211 17.25 -4.19 -3.72
C ALA A 211 17.71 -3.14 -4.72
N ARG A 212 18.56 -3.55 -5.63
CA ARG A 212 18.89 -2.81 -6.83
C ARG A 212 17.96 -3.29 -7.92
N VAL A 213 17.21 -2.37 -8.47
CA VAL A 213 16.45 -2.64 -9.67
C VAL A 213 17.33 -2.21 -10.83
N ALA A 214 18.01 -3.18 -11.43
CA ALA A 214 18.80 -2.94 -12.63
C ALA A 214 17.88 -2.50 -13.78
N HIS A 215 18.37 -1.63 -14.64
CA HIS A 215 17.78 -1.37 -15.94
C HIS A 215 17.55 -2.71 -16.65
N THR A 216 16.32 -2.99 -17.00
CA THR A 216 16.06 -4.13 -17.82
C THR A 216 15.99 -3.69 -19.27
N ASP A 217 16.79 -4.29 -20.11
CA ASP A 217 16.65 -4.22 -21.57
C ASP A 217 15.35 -4.85 -22.07
N ARG A 218 14.53 -5.37 -21.16
CA ARG A 218 13.22 -5.99 -21.45
C ARG A 218 12.22 -5.03 -22.08
N GLY A 219 12.45 -3.73 -21.97
CA GLY A 219 11.59 -2.71 -22.56
C GLY A 219 11.69 -2.60 -24.07
N TYR A 220 12.80 -3.04 -24.65
CA TYR A 220 12.99 -2.99 -26.09
C TYR A 220 12.41 -4.24 -26.74
N ARG A 221 11.61 -4.01 -27.76
CA ARG A 221 10.88 -5.06 -28.47
C ARG A 221 11.54 -5.33 -29.83
N THR A 222 11.42 -6.56 -30.28
CA THR A 222 11.77 -6.96 -31.65
C THR A 222 10.49 -7.27 -32.38
N LEU A 223 10.26 -6.59 -33.50
CA LEU A 223 9.12 -6.84 -34.38
C LEU A 223 9.57 -7.43 -35.70
N ALA A 224 9.27 -8.69 -35.94
CA ALA A 224 9.45 -9.35 -37.23
C ALA A 224 8.53 -8.71 -38.30
N PRO A 225 8.81 -8.93 -39.59
CA PRO A 225 7.90 -8.53 -40.67
C PRO A 225 6.48 -9.01 -40.46
N GLY A 226 5.49 -8.11 -40.55
CA GLY A 226 4.08 -8.38 -40.31
C GLY A 226 3.66 -8.48 -38.85
N ALA A 227 4.58 -8.51 -37.87
CA ALA A 227 4.27 -8.57 -36.45
C ALA A 227 3.64 -7.26 -35.97
N THR A 228 2.81 -7.40 -34.95
CA THR A 228 2.07 -6.27 -34.32
C THR A 228 2.35 -6.17 -32.82
N LEU A 229 2.27 -4.95 -32.30
CA LEU A 229 2.25 -4.64 -30.88
C LEU A 229 1.01 -3.82 -30.59
N ARG A 230 0.26 -4.18 -29.55
CA ARG A 230 -0.97 -3.49 -29.16
C ARG A 230 -0.82 -2.84 -27.79
N GLN A 231 -1.44 -1.68 -27.63
CA GLN A 231 -1.54 -0.97 -26.35
C GLN A 231 -2.95 -0.40 -26.21
N ARG A 232 -3.58 -0.62 -25.07
CA ARG A 232 -4.91 -0.09 -24.75
C ARG A 232 -4.80 0.86 -23.58
N LEU A 233 -5.38 2.04 -23.76
CA LEU A 233 -5.26 3.14 -22.81
C LEU A 233 -6.62 3.77 -22.55
N LEU A 234 -6.80 4.27 -21.33
CA LEU A 234 -7.93 5.11 -20.95
C LEU A 234 -7.38 6.46 -20.45
N LEU A 235 -7.84 7.54 -21.07
CA LEU A 235 -7.62 8.89 -20.58
C LEU A 235 -8.91 9.40 -19.95
N ASP A 236 -8.84 9.82 -18.69
CA ASP A 236 -9.96 10.38 -17.93
C ASP A 236 -9.64 11.81 -17.47
N ARG A 237 -10.64 12.68 -17.50
CA ARG A 237 -10.53 14.03 -17.00
C ARG A 237 -11.56 14.29 -15.94
N GLY A 238 -11.10 14.80 -14.83
CA GLY A 238 -11.90 15.07 -13.65
C GLY A 238 -11.44 16.32 -12.92
N HIS A 239 -11.90 16.41 -11.70
CA HIS A 239 -11.56 17.48 -10.78
C HIS A 239 -11.57 16.91 -9.36
N ALA A 240 -10.51 17.16 -8.60
CA ALA A 240 -10.40 16.79 -7.20
C ALA A 240 -9.90 17.99 -6.38
N VAL A 241 -10.13 17.95 -5.08
CA VAL A 241 -9.52 18.90 -4.16
C VAL A 241 -8.00 18.92 -4.39
N PRO A 242 -7.35 20.09 -4.43
CA PRO A 242 -5.89 20.18 -4.62
C PRO A 242 -5.13 19.26 -3.66
N GLY A 243 -4.25 18.43 -4.22
CA GLY A 243 -3.51 17.37 -3.52
C GLY A 243 -4.21 16.02 -3.43
N HIS A 244 -5.52 15.94 -3.75
CA HIS A 244 -6.30 14.71 -3.64
C HIS A 244 -6.54 14.02 -5.01
N GLY A 245 -5.73 14.32 -6.03
CA GLY A 245 -5.87 13.76 -7.38
C GLY A 245 -5.78 12.23 -7.42
N PHE A 246 -5.12 11.59 -6.45
CA PHE A 246 -5.04 10.13 -6.32
C PHE A 246 -6.42 9.45 -6.21
N ARG A 247 -7.47 10.16 -5.76
CA ARG A 247 -8.84 9.64 -5.68
C ARG A 247 -9.39 9.23 -7.06
N GLU A 248 -8.97 9.95 -8.10
CA GLU A 248 -9.35 9.60 -9.47
C GLU A 248 -8.80 8.24 -9.92
N LEU A 249 -7.58 7.89 -9.51
CA LEU A 249 -7.01 6.57 -9.79
C LEU A 249 -7.81 5.45 -9.14
N VAL A 250 -8.24 5.63 -7.90
CA VAL A 250 -9.08 4.64 -7.19
C VAL A 250 -10.45 4.52 -7.85
N ARG A 251 -11.09 5.64 -8.18
CA ARG A 251 -12.38 5.67 -8.87
C ARG A 251 -12.31 4.93 -10.20
N ILE A 252 -11.33 5.28 -11.05
CA ILE A 252 -11.16 4.66 -12.37
C ILE A 252 -10.72 3.20 -12.22
N GLY A 253 -9.78 2.91 -11.31
CA GLY A 253 -9.35 1.55 -11.03
C GLY A 253 -10.51 0.64 -10.65
N ARG A 254 -11.43 1.12 -9.81
CA ARG A 254 -12.67 0.40 -9.48
C ARG A 254 -13.54 0.14 -10.71
N GLU A 255 -13.78 1.15 -11.51
CA GLU A 255 -14.65 1.06 -12.67
C GLU A 255 -14.07 0.19 -13.80
N VAL A 256 -12.74 0.24 -13.99
CA VAL A 256 -12.05 -0.51 -15.07
C VAL A 256 -11.76 -1.95 -14.67
N PHE A 257 -11.34 -2.19 -13.42
CA PHE A 257 -10.94 -3.52 -12.95
C PHE A 257 -12.00 -4.19 -12.06
N GLY A 258 -13.14 -3.54 -11.81
CA GLY A 258 -14.23 -4.10 -11.01
C GLY A 258 -13.93 -4.21 -9.52
N GLY A 259 -12.90 -3.54 -9.03
CA GLY A 259 -12.49 -3.59 -7.63
C GLY A 259 -13.54 -3.01 -6.67
N GLY A 260 -13.93 -3.77 -5.65
CA GLY A 260 -14.99 -3.36 -4.71
C GLY A 260 -16.42 -3.45 -5.27
N GLU A 261 -16.65 -3.97 -6.47
CA GLU A 261 -18.00 -4.27 -6.97
C GLU A 261 -18.54 -5.56 -6.36
N ARG A 262 -17.66 -6.54 -6.17
CA ARG A 262 -17.97 -7.83 -5.54
C ARG A 262 -16.85 -8.20 -4.58
N VAL A 263 -17.18 -9.06 -3.60
CA VAL A 263 -16.18 -9.64 -2.71
C VAL A 263 -15.50 -10.82 -3.41
N ARG A 264 -14.19 -10.80 -3.52
CA ARG A 264 -13.40 -11.94 -3.99
C ARG A 264 -13.16 -12.88 -2.83
N THR A 265 -13.41 -14.17 -3.03
CA THR A 265 -13.15 -15.18 -2.02
C THR A 265 -11.71 -15.65 -2.06
N GLY A 266 -11.10 -15.77 -0.88
CA GLY A 266 -9.79 -16.40 -0.73
C GLY A 266 -9.86 -17.92 -0.71
N PRO A 267 -8.71 -18.59 -0.55
CA PRO A 267 -8.63 -20.06 -0.45
C PRO A 267 -9.12 -20.60 0.89
N LEU A 268 -9.40 -19.75 1.87
CA LEU A 268 -9.84 -20.10 3.22
C LEU A 268 -11.13 -19.37 3.56
N SER A 269 -12.05 -20.05 4.25
CA SER A 269 -13.13 -19.40 4.97
C SER A 269 -12.57 -18.62 6.19
N ASP A 270 -13.33 -17.66 6.71
CA ASP A 270 -12.91 -16.91 7.91
C ASP A 270 -12.66 -17.83 9.11
N ALA A 271 -13.49 -18.89 9.26
CA ALA A 271 -13.32 -19.86 10.32
C ALA A 271 -12.02 -20.64 10.19
N GLU A 272 -11.73 -21.19 9.00
CA GLU A 272 -10.48 -21.92 8.73
C GLU A 272 -9.26 -21.00 8.90
N HIS A 273 -9.34 -19.77 8.40
CA HIS A 273 -8.27 -18.78 8.53
C HIS A 273 -8.01 -18.45 10.01
N THR A 274 -9.08 -18.26 10.79
CA THR A 274 -8.99 -18.02 12.24
C THR A 274 -8.35 -19.21 12.96
N ASP A 275 -8.78 -20.42 12.71
CA ASP A 275 -8.27 -21.61 13.40
C ASP A 275 -6.79 -21.87 13.05
N LEU A 276 -6.38 -21.65 11.79
CA LEU A 276 -4.97 -21.72 11.38
C LEU A 276 -4.13 -20.66 12.12
N ARG A 277 -4.60 -19.40 12.18
CA ARG A 277 -3.89 -18.34 12.88
C ARG A 277 -3.80 -18.60 14.39
N LEU A 278 -4.83 -19.21 14.99
CA LEU A 278 -4.79 -19.62 16.41
C LEU A 278 -3.76 -20.71 16.67
N ALA A 279 -3.57 -21.64 15.72
CA ALA A 279 -2.50 -22.64 15.85
C ALA A 279 -1.11 -21.98 15.84
N ALA A 280 -0.87 -21.00 14.96
CA ALA A 280 0.38 -20.25 14.95
C ALA A 280 0.54 -19.37 16.21
N LEU A 281 -0.53 -18.76 16.72
CA LEU A 281 -0.52 -18.02 17.98
C LEU A 281 -0.11 -18.92 19.15
N ASP A 282 -0.69 -20.14 19.23
CA ASP A 282 -0.37 -21.11 20.27
C ASP A 282 1.11 -21.51 20.25
N ALA A 283 1.68 -21.67 19.06
CA ALA A 283 3.11 -21.98 18.89
C ALA A 283 4.03 -20.81 19.27
N ARG A 284 3.52 -19.60 19.37
CA ARG A 284 4.30 -18.41 19.75
C ARG A 284 4.21 -18.03 21.23
N PHE A 285 3.27 -18.62 21.98
CA PHE A 285 3.23 -18.36 23.40
C PHE A 285 4.43 -19.02 24.10
N PHE A 286 5.13 -18.23 24.91
CA PHE A 286 6.26 -18.67 25.69
C PHE A 286 6.07 -18.27 27.15
N ALA A 287 6.42 -19.17 28.07
CA ALA A 287 6.45 -18.91 29.51
C ALA A 287 7.62 -19.63 30.17
N ASP A 288 8.36 -18.91 30.99
CA ASP A 288 9.46 -19.43 31.84
C ASP A 288 9.53 -18.64 33.14
N GLY A 289 9.05 -19.25 34.24
CA GLY A 289 8.91 -18.57 35.52
C GLY A 289 7.93 -17.38 35.44
N GLU A 290 8.41 -16.20 35.72
CA GLU A 290 7.65 -14.96 35.62
C GLU A 290 7.64 -14.37 34.21
N VAL A 291 8.49 -14.87 33.31
CA VAL A 291 8.57 -14.42 31.93
C VAL A 291 7.41 -15.02 31.14
N ALA A 292 6.56 -14.18 30.55
CA ALA A 292 5.48 -14.65 29.70
C ALA A 292 5.22 -13.65 28.55
N GLY A 293 4.94 -14.19 27.35
CA GLY A 293 4.64 -13.36 26.19
C GLY A 293 4.54 -14.16 24.90
N TYR A 294 4.44 -13.46 23.78
CA TYR A 294 4.36 -14.05 22.45
C TYR A 294 5.62 -13.69 21.68
N VAL A 295 6.38 -14.71 21.26
CA VAL A 295 7.67 -14.50 20.60
C VAL A 295 7.48 -13.86 19.23
N LYS A 296 8.38 -12.93 18.90
CA LYS A 296 8.38 -12.26 17.60
C LYS A 296 8.61 -13.21 16.44
N PHE A 297 9.52 -14.17 16.61
CA PHE A 297 9.77 -15.24 15.65
C PHE A 297 9.60 -16.59 16.32
N PRO A 298 9.03 -17.59 15.65
CA PRO A 298 8.97 -18.94 16.20
C PRO A 298 10.40 -19.42 16.47
N ALA A 299 10.69 -19.70 17.74
CA ALA A 299 12.04 -19.97 18.22
C ALA A 299 12.54 -21.40 17.90
N TRP A 300 11.66 -22.25 17.42
CA TRP A 300 11.79 -23.70 17.58
C TRP A 300 12.27 -24.41 16.33
N GLY A 301 12.52 -23.72 15.22
CA GLY A 301 12.98 -24.30 13.97
C GLY A 301 14.41 -23.87 13.63
N GLU A 302 15.39 -24.77 13.71
CA GLU A 302 16.58 -24.64 12.88
C GLU A 302 16.11 -24.72 11.42
N PRO A 303 16.46 -23.76 10.58
CA PRO A 303 17.66 -22.95 10.44
C PRO A 303 17.42 -21.42 10.52
N ARG A 304 16.44 -20.95 11.26
CA ARG A 304 15.99 -19.54 11.21
C ARG A 304 16.68 -18.63 12.22
N ARG A 305 17.59 -19.16 13.04
CA ARG A 305 18.48 -18.34 13.84
C ARG A 305 19.42 -17.56 12.94
N ARG A 306 19.18 -16.26 12.79
CA ARG A 306 20.25 -15.41 12.26
C ARG A 306 21.40 -15.41 13.25
N PRO A 307 22.65 -15.64 12.81
CA PRO A 307 23.81 -15.54 13.69
C PRO A 307 23.79 -14.23 14.49
N GLY A 308 23.93 -14.30 15.79
CA GLY A 308 23.95 -13.13 16.67
C GLY A 308 22.60 -12.56 17.09
N ARG A 309 21.46 -13.22 16.78
CA ARG A 309 20.16 -12.86 17.35
C ARG A 309 19.71 -13.83 18.43
N PRO A 310 19.09 -13.32 19.54
CA PRO A 310 18.53 -14.15 20.60
C PRO A 310 17.49 -15.12 20.08
N ALA A 311 17.37 -16.29 20.71
CA ALA A 311 16.41 -17.32 20.32
C ALA A 311 14.97 -16.94 20.69
N VAL A 312 14.78 -16.19 21.77
CA VAL A 312 13.47 -15.72 22.26
C VAL A 312 13.55 -14.22 22.46
N ASP A 313 12.69 -13.49 21.74
CA ASP A 313 12.46 -12.06 21.95
C ASP A 313 10.98 -11.71 21.89
N PHE A 314 10.54 -10.83 22.78
CA PHE A 314 9.23 -10.20 22.72
C PHE A 314 9.40 -8.79 22.20
N LEU A 315 8.58 -8.41 21.24
CA LEU A 315 8.51 -7.05 20.74
C LEU A 315 7.06 -6.57 20.87
N TYR A 316 6.91 -5.46 21.54
CA TYR A 316 5.62 -4.82 21.83
C TYR A 316 5.36 -3.74 20.79
N GLY A 317 4.23 -3.87 20.08
CA GLY A 317 3.91 -3.07 18.91
C GLY A 317 4.80 -3.38 17.70
N TRP A 318 4.65 -2.61 16.63
CA TRP A 318 5.32 -2.74 15.34
C TRP A 318 5.28 -4.19 14.84
N THR A 319 6.43 -4.75 14.41
CA THR A 319 6.50 -6.12 13.88
C THR A 319 6.31 -7.22 14.93
N GLY A 320 6.23 -6.86 16.21
CA GLY A 320 6.09 -7.82 17.31
C GLY A 320 4.66 -8.06 17.76
N GLN A 321 3.88 -7.01 17.94
CA GLN A 321 2.45 -7.07 18.29
C GLN A 321 2.12 -7.99 19.50
N CYS A 322 3.02 -8.07 20.50
CA CYS A 322 2.89 -9.02 21.61
C CYS A 322 1.57 -8.86 22.37
N LEU A 323 1.14 -7.61 22.70
CA LEU A 323 -0.14 -7.40 23.39
C LEU A 323 -1.36 -7.53 22.45
N ARG A 324 -1.20 -7.33 21.14
CA ARG A 324 -2.25 -7.66 20.17
C ARG A 324 -2.56 -9.14 20.16
N LEU A 325 -1.52 -9.99 20.18
CA LEU A 325 -1.71 -11.43 20.34
C LEU A 325 -2.32 -11.80 21.68
N ALA A 326 -1.97 -11.09 22.77
CA ALA A 326 -2.61 -11.27 24.05
C ALA A 326 -4.12 -10.92 24.01
N TRP A 327 -4.50 -9.85 23.31
CA TRP A 327 -5.90 -9.52 23.09
C TRP A 327 -6.63 -10.63 22.32
N CYS A 328 -6.04 -11.14 21.22
CA CYS A 328 -6.62 -12.25 20.45
C CYS A 328 -6.84 -13.48 21.32
N ASP A 329 -5.84 -13.82 22.14
CA ASP A 329 -5.91 -14.97 23.05
C ASP A 329 -6.98 -14.77 24.14
N ALA A 330 -7.07 -13.60 24.75
CA ALA A 330 -8.09 -13.25 25.73
C ALA A 330 -9.50 -13.30 25.12
N TRP A 331 -9.68 -12.74 23.92
CA TRP A 331 -10.96 -12.74 23.22
C TRP A 331 -11.47 -14.17 22.97
N VAL A 332 -10.62 -15.03 22.38
CA VAL A 332 -10.96 -16.44 22.17
C VAL A 332 -11.22 -17.16 23.49
N GLY A 333 -10.41 -16.86 24.51
CA GLY A 333 -10.56 -17.43 25.85
C GLY A 333 -11.91 -17.12 26.50
N LEU A 334 -12.39 -15.90 26.35
CA LEU A 334 -13.67 -15.44 26.88
C LEU A 334 -14.86 -15.96 26.05
N GLU A 335 -14.80 -15.79 24.71
CA GLU A 335 -15.90 -16.17 23.84
C GLU A 335 -16.09 -17.70 23.71
N ARG A 336 -15.00 -18.48 23.77
CA ARG A 336 -15.04 -19.93 23.63
C ARG A 336 -14.89 -20.69 24.96
N GLY A 337 -14.93 -19.99 26.12
CA GLY A 337 -14.84 -20.61 27.45
C GLY A 337 -13.51 -21.30 27.74
N GLN A 338 -12.39 -20.74 27.28
CA GLN A 338 -11.03 -21.27 27.43
C GLN A 338 -10.20 -20.46 28.43
N PRO A 339 -10.38 -20.61 29.74
CA PRO A 339 -9.76 -19.73 30.76
C PRO A 339 -8.23 -19.77 30.76
N GLY A 340 -7.62 -20.81 30.19
CA GLY A 340 -6.17 -20.91 30.00
C GLY A 340 -5.62 -19.80 29.11
N ARG A 341 -6.35 -19.44 28.05
CA ARG A 341 -5.98 -18.35 27.15
C ARG A 341 -6.04 -17.00 27.85
N VAL A 342 -7.08 -16.74 28.65
CA VAL A 342 -7.18 -15.51 29.42
C VAL A 342 -6.02 -15.38 30.40
N ARG A 343 -5.61 -16.49 31.06
CA ARG A 343 -4.44 -16.46 31.96
C ARG A 343 -3.14 -16.16 31.21
N ARG A 344 -2.93 -16.72 30.01
CA ARG A 344 -1.75 -16.40 29.16
C ARG A 344 -1.71 -14.92 28.81
N ALA A 345 -2.82 -14.37 28.36
CA ALA A 345 -2.93 -12.96 28.02
C ALA A 345 -2.60 -12.05 29.22
N ARG A 346 -3.18 -12.35 30.39
CA ARG A 346 -2.88 -11.61 31.63
C ARG A 346 -1.40 -11.68 32.00
N ALA A 347 -0.81 -12.88 31.96
CA ALA A 347 0.61 -13.07 32.28
C ALA A 347 1.52 -12.27 31.34
N ALA A 348 1.20 -12.20 30.04
CA ALA A 348 1.97 -11.40 29.08
C ALA A 348 1.90 -9.90 29.36
N VAL A 349 0.73 -9.38 29.76
CA VAL A 349 0.58 -7.97 30.15
C VAL A 349 1.30 -7.69 31.47
N ASP A 350 1.10 -8.52 32.49
CA ASP A 350 1.71 -8.34 33.80
C ASP A 350 3.23 -8.36 33.72
N PHE A 351 3.81 -9.28 32.91
CA PHE A 351 5.24 -9.33 32.64
C PHE A 351 5.75 -8.04 31.99
N TYR A 352 5.04 -7.54 30.96
CA TYR A 352 5.39 -6.28 30.30
C TYR A 352 5.41 -5.12 31.30
N LEU A 353 4.33 -4.96 32.07
CA LEU A 353 4.19 -3.84 32.99
C LEU A 353 5.19 -3.89 34.15
N ALA A 354 5.52 -5.09 34.62
CA ALA A 354 6.47 -5.26 35.75
C ALA A 354 7.91 -4.89 35.36
N GLY A 355 8.34 -5.15 34.11
CA GLY A 355 9.75 -5.08 33.75
C GLY A 355 10.15 -3.97 32.77
N SER A 356 9.21 -3.42 31.98
CA SER A 356 9.55 -2.53 30.85
C SER A 356 9.66 -1.05 31.20
N ALA A 357 9.33 -0.64 32.43
CA ALA A 357 9.34 0.76 32.86
C ALA A 357 10.74 1.38 32.77
N THR A 358 10.80 2.65 32.35
CA THR A 358 12.00 3.49 32.47
C THR A 358 11.89 4.39 33.71
N GLU A 359 12.86 5.27 33.91
CA GLU A 359 12.80 6.29 34.94
C GLU A 359 11.77 7.40 34.67
N VAL A 360 11.31 7.49 33.39
CA VAL A 360 10.32 8.45 32.94
C VAL A 360 8.92 7.84 33.08
N PRO A 361 8.03 8.43 33.90
CA PRO A 361 6.67 7.94 34.04
C PRO A 361 5.96 7.76 32.70
N GLY A 362 5.34 6.61 32.49
CA GLY A 362 4.62 6.28 31.27
C GLY A 362 5.49 5.81 30.11
N LEU A 363 6.80 6.02 30.13
CA LEU A 363 7.71 5.53 29.07
C LEU A 363 8.15 4.09 29.36
N ARG A 364 7.92 3.18 28.40
CA ARG A 364 8.19 1.76 28.56
C ARG A 364 8.98 1.21 27.39
N LEU A 365 10.03 0.43 27.67
CA LEU A 365 10.86 -0.23 26.68
C LEU A 365 10.05 -1.20 25.81
N ASN A 366 10.36 -1.26 24.52
CA ASN A 366 9.56 -1.99 23.52
C ASN A 366 9.94 -3.45 23.34
N SER A 367 11.13 -3.88 23.80
CA SER A 367 11.66 -5.21 23.48
C SER A 367 12.27 -5.87 24.72
N TYR A 368 12.04 -7.18 24.83
CA TYR A 368 12.67 -8.04 25.84
C TYR A 368 13.43 -9.16 25.16
N ILE A 369 14.69 -9.35 25.59
CA ILE A 369 15.58 -10.41 25.14
C ILE A 369 15.73 -11.44 26.28
N HIS A 370 15.17 -12.63 26.07
CA HIS A 370 15.09 -13.66 27.13
C HIS A 370 16.48 -14.17 27.53
N ASP A 371 17.35 -14.50 26.58
CA ASP A 371 18.69 -15.02 26.85
C ASP A 371 19.54 -14.04 27.66
N GLU A 372 19.32 -12.74 27.50
CA GLU A 372 20.01 -11.67 28.23
C GLU A 372 19.23 -11.20 29.48
N ARG A 373 17.99 -11.65 29.65
CA ARG A 373 17.02 -11.19 30.66
C ARG A 373 16.95 -9.66 30.74
N ARG A 374 16.92 -9.02 29.56
CA ARG A 374 17.07 -7.57 29.43
C ARG A 374 15.94 -6.94 28.61
N TRP A 375 15.41 -5.85 29.13
CA TRP A 375 14.56 -4.93 28.40
C TRP A 375 15.43 -3.91 27.66
N GLN A 376 14.97 -3.49 26.47
CA GLN A 376 15.66 -2.49 25.65
C GLN A 376 14.67 -1.76 24.74
N GLY A 377 15.07 -0.57 24.25
CA GLY A 377 14.46 0.12 23.13
C GLY A 377 14.86 -0.46 21.79
N LEU A 378 14.32 0.10 20.73
CA LEU A 378 14.75 -0.12 19.37
C LEU A 378 15.94 0.79 19.04
N ARG A 379 16.70 0.50 17.99
CA ARG A 379 17.84 1.34 17.59
C ARG A 379 17.60 2.00 16.24
N ARG A 380 17.82 3.31 16.21
CA ARG A 380 17.84 4.11 14.99
C ARG A 380 19.18 4.84 14.89
N ARG A 381 19.94 4.61 13.82
CA ARG A 381 21.30 5.22 13.63
C ARG A 381 22.19 5.12 14.87
N GLY A 382 22.13 3.97 15.55
CA GLY A 382 22.92 3.72 16.76
C GLY A 382 22.31 4.23 18.06
N VAL A 383 21.31 5.09 18.04
CA VAL A 383 20.62 5.61 19.23
C VAL A 383 19.50 4.67 19.64
N GLU A 384 19.44 4.33 20.92
CA GLU A 384 18.35 3.54 21.50
C GLU A 384 17.11 4.43 21.69
N LEU A 385 15.97 3.96 21.19
CA LEU A 385 14.69 4.69 21.22
C LEU A 385 13.54 3.77 21.62
N VAL A 386 12.64 4.28 22.42
CA VAL A 386 11.28 3.76 22.51
C VAL A 386 10.51 4.35 21.35
N SER A 387 10.15 3.51 20.38
CA SER A 387 9.37 3.94 19.21
C SER A 387 7.98 4.44 19.64
N SER A 388 7.59 5.63 19.22
CA SER A 388 6.27 6.19 19.51
C SER A 388 5.16 5.36 18.89
N ARG A 389 5.38 4.79 17.68
CA ARG A 389 4.47 3.83 17.06
C ARG A 389 4.28 2.60 17.94
N ALA A 390 5.38 1.93 18.29
CA ALA A 390 5.31 0.70 19.05
C ALA A 390 4.71 0.92 20.44
N HIS A 391 5.04 2.04 21.07
CA HIS A 391 4.47 2.47 22.34
C HIS A 391 2.96 2.71 22.23
N GLY A 392 2.52 3.47 21.21
CA GLY A 392 1.12 3.77 20.96
C GLY A 392 0.29 2.52 20.66
N GLU A 393 0.77 1.64 19.76
CA GLU A 393 0.10 0.38 19.46
C GLU A 393 -0.06 -0.51 20.70
N THR A 394 0.98 -0.58 21.55
CA THR A 394 0.94 -1.33 22.80
C THR A 394 -0.08 -0.78 23.79
N LEU A 395 -0.18 0.54 23.91
CA LEU A 395 -1.20 1.20 24.76
C LEU A 395 -2.61 0.99 24.19
N CYS A 396 -2.79 1.03 22.86
CA CYS A 396 -4.06 0.68 22.22
C CYS A 396 -4.49 -0.74 22.56
N ASP A 397 -3.57 -1.71 22.46
CA ASP A 397 -3.85 -3.11 22.78
C ASP A 397 -4.18 -3.31 24.27
N LEU A 398 -3.51 -2.59 25.16
CA LEU A 398 -3.82 -2.60 26.58
C LEU A 398 -5.22 -2.01 26.86
N ALA A 399 -5.59 -0.90 26.22
CA ALA A 399 -6.92 -0.31 26.33
C ALA A 399 -8.01 -1.24 25.79
N ASP A 400 -7.75 -1.92 24.66
CA ASP A 400 -8.66 -2.92 24.11
C ASP A 400 -8.83 -4.13 25.02
N LEU A 401 -7.75 -4.60 25.68
CA LEU A 401 -7.80 -5.68 26.67
C LEU A 401 -8.63 -5.27 27.90
N VAL A 402 -8.44 -4.06 28.41
CA VAL A 402 -9.24 -3.52 29.53
C VAL A 402 -10.72 -3.48 29.15
N THR A 403 -11.03 -2.99 27.97
CA THR A 403 -12.40 -2.90 27.44
C THR A 403 -13.02 -4.30 27.30
N LEU A 404 -12.27 -5.25 26.75
CA LEU A 404 -12.70 -6.65 26.58
C LEU A 404 -13.00 -7.31 27.93
N LEU A 405 -12.10 -7.19 28.90
CA LEU A 405 -12.28 -7.75 30.24
C LEU A 405 -13.51 -7.15 30.96
N ARG A 406 -13.70 -5.83 30.90
CA ARG A 406 -14.87 -5.15 31.49
C ARG A 406 -16.18 -5.63 30.88
N ARG A 407 -16.21 -5.80 29.55
CA ARG A 407 -17.39 -6.29 28.82
C ARG A 407 -17.83 -7.69 29.29
N HIS A 408 -16.88 -8.53 29.66
CA HIS A 408 -17.12 -9.88 30.17
C HIS A 408 -17.22 -9.96 31.73
N GLY A 409 -17.21 -8.85 32.41
CA GLY A 409 -17.28 -8.81 33.89
C GLY A 409 -16.01 -9.31 34.58
N GLU A 410 -14.91 -9.44 33.87
CA GLU A 410 -13.62 -9.87 34.38
C GLU A 410 -12.91 -8.71 35.16
N PRO A 411 -12.21 -9.01 36.24
CA PRO A 411 -11.50 -7.97 36.99
C PRO A 411 -10.32 -7.42 36.18
N VAL A 412 -10.16 -6.09 36.21
CA VAL A 412 -9.03 -5.37 35.60
C VAL A 412 -8.06 -4.94 36.72
N PRO A 413 -6.77 -5.32 36.65
CA PRO A 413 -5.78 -4.88 37.61
C PRO A 413 -5.63 -3.35 37.63
N PRO A 414 -5.59 -2.67 38.80
CA PRO A 414 -5.39 -1.22 38.89
C PRO A 414 -4.10 -0.74 38.18
N ALA A 415 -3.04 -1.54 38.21
CA ALA A 415 -1.76 -1.24 37.54
C ALA A 415 -1.91 -1.08 36.02
N TRP A 416 -2.87 -1.77 35.40
CA TRP A 416 -3.12 -1.63 33.94
C TRP A 416 -3.72 -0.26 33.61
N LEU A 417 -4.64 0.22 34.46
CA LEU A 417 -5.26 1.54 34.33
C LEU A 417 -4.27 2.67 34.57
N GLU A 418 -3.37 2.47 35.55
CA GLU A 418 -2.31 3.44 35.81
C GLU A 418 -1.31 3.52 34.67
N ALA A 419 -0.88 2.38 34.14
CA ALA A 419 0.00 2.34 32.97
C ALA A 419 -0.62 3.02 31.72
N LEU A 420 -1.93 2.87 31.52
CA LEU A 420 -2.65 3.59 30.45
C LEU A 420 -2.66 5.10 30.69
N ARG A 421 -2.89 5.53 31.95
CA ARG A 421 -2.90 6.96 32.31
C ARG A 421 -1.54 7.59 32.08
N GLU A 422 -0.49 7.01 32.68
CA GLU A 422 0.87 7.52 32.60
C GLU A 422 1.35 7.55 31.14
N GLY A 423 1.09 6.48 30.35
CA GLY A 423 1.48 6.41 28.96
C GLY A 423 0.76 7.45 28.08
N ALA A 424 -0.54 7.67 28.31
CA ALA A 424 -1.29 8.69 27.58
C ALA A 424 -0.82 10.11 27.97
N GLU A 425 -0.55 10.38 29.25
CA GLU A 425 -0.02 11.67 29.71
C GLU A 425 1.37 11.97 29.12
N LEU A 426 2.26 10.99 29.05
CA LEU A 426 3.54 11.12 28.37
C LEU A 426 3.35 11.59 26.91
N VAL A 427 2.50 10.92 26.16
CA VAL A 427 2.24 11.27 24.74
C VAL A 427 1.73 12.70 24.60
N THR A 428 0.89 13.17 25.52
CA THR A 428 0.31 14.52 25.46
C THR A 428 1.30 15.63 25.82
N THR A 429 2.35 15.32 26.56
CA THR A 429 3.32 16.29 27.09
C THR A 429 4.67 16.25 26.37
N ALA A 430 5.14 15.06 25.96
CA ALA A 430 6.44 14.86 25.34
C ALA A 430 6.36 14.98 23.80
N VAL A 431 5.86 16.14 23.31
CA VAL A 431 5.69 16.47 21.88
C VAL A 431 6.81 17.38 21.38
N LEU A 432 7.00 17.39 20.09
CA LEU A 432 7.91 18.32 19.39
C LEU A 432 7.34 19.76 19.42
N PRO A 433 8.18 20.78 19.20
CA PRO A 433 7.72 22.18 19.06
C PRO A 433 6.71 22.37 17.91
N SER A 434 6.71 21.46 16.91
CA SER A 434 5.71 21.41 15.84
C SER A 434 4.31 20.94 16.28
N GLY A 435 4.15 20.48 17.52
CA GLY A 435 2.92 19.84 18.02
C GLY A 435 2.77 18.38 17.65
N LEU A 436 3.76 17.78 16.96
CA LEU A 436 3.75 16.36 16.58
C LEU A 436 4.40 15.50 17.67
N VAL A 437 3.97 14.25 17.77
CA VAL A 437 4.66 13.24 18.58
C VAL A 437 5.96 12.84 17.87
N PRO A 438 7.11 12.79 18.55
CA PRO A 438 8.39 12.43 17.91
C PRO A 438 8.37 10.99 17.41
N VAL A 439 9.32 10.64 16.55
CA VAL A 439 9.52 9.24 16.06
C VAL A 439 9.70 8.25 17.20
N GLY A 440 10.24 8.72 18.32
CA GLY A 440 10.44 7.98 19.55
C GLY A 440 11.17 8.83 20.57
N TRP A 441 11.25 8.32 21.78
CA TRP A 441 11.97 8.94 22.89
C TRP A 441 13.16 8.08 23.29
N GLN A 442 14.26 8.71 23.68
CA GLN A 442 15.31 8.01 24.39
C GLN A 442 14.79 7.52 25.74
N PRO A 443 15.44 6.53 26.41
CA PRO A 443 14.95 6.04 27.71
C PRO A 443 14.82 7.11 28.80
N ASP A 444 15.51 8.25 28.66
CA ASP A 444 15.43 9.42 29.54
C ASP A 444 14.28 10.40 29.18
N GLY A 445 13.47 10.08 28.16
CA GLY A 445 12.37 10.90 27.70
C GLY A 445 12.73 11.95 26.64
N THR A 446 14.01 12.10 26.30
CA THR A 446 14.45 13.04 25.25
C THR A 446 13.93 12.60 23.88
N PRO A 447 13.32 13.49 23.05
CA PRO A 447 12.95 13.17 21.70
C PRO A 447 14.13 12.65 20.87
N GLY A 448 13.94 11.52 20.18
CA GLY A 448 15.01 10.90 19.39
C GLY A 448 15.27 11.58 18.06
N SER A 449 14.33 12.41 17.58
CA SER A 449 14.42 13.16 16.32
C SER A 449 13.32 14.21 16.27
N ASP A 450 13.59 15.31 15.58
CA ASP A 450 12.64 16.39 15.26
C ASP A 450 11.91 16.16 13.91
N LEU A 451 12.09 14.98 13.31
CA LEU A 451 11.48 14.62 12.03
C LEU A 451 9.96 14.66 12.10
N ALA A 452 9.35 15.50 11.28
CA ALA A 452 7.90 15.52 11.07
C ALA A 452 7.48 14.32 10.20
N CYS A 453 6.83 13.33 10.81
CA CYS A 453 6.41 12.11 10.15
C CYS A 453 5.19 11.47 10.82
N SER A 454 4.66 10.41 10.24
CA SER A 454 3.45 9.70 10.72
C SER A 454 3.69 8.81 11.95
N ALA A 455 4.92 8.67 12.42
CA ALA A 455 5.27 7.66 13.44
C ALA A 455 4.50 7.80 14.77
N GLY A 456 4.10 9.02 15.14
CA GLY A 456 3.37 9.28 16.38
C GLY A 456 1.86 9.09 16.30
N ILE A 457 1.29 8.85 15.11
CA ILE A 457 -0.17 8.71 14.93
C ILE A 457 -0.78 7.62 15.82
N PRO A 458 -0.22 6.40 15.92
CA PRO A 458 -0.74 5.37 16.83
C PRO A 458 -0.70 5.77 18.30
N ALA A 459 0.27 6.60 18.70
CA ALA A 459 0.32 7.13 20.07
C ALA A 459 -0.84 8.11 20.35
N VAL A 460 -1.21 8.95 19.36
CA VAL A 460 -2.40 9.82 19.50
C VAL A 460 -3.68 8.99 19.59
N GLN A 461 -3.79 7.92 18.81
CA GLN A 461 -4.92 6.97 18.91
C GLN A 461 -4.99 6.35 20.32
N ALA A 462 -3.84 5.99 20.89
CA ALA A 462 -3.78 5.46 22.26
C ALA A 462 -4.28 6.47 23.30
N VAL A 463 -4.00 7.77 23.14
CA VAL A 463 -4.54 8.83 24.01
C VAL A 463 -6.06 8.87 23.93
N ALA A 464 -6.64 8.82 22.72
CA ALA A 464 -8.10 8.80 22.55
C ALA A 464 -8.76 7.56 23.19
N ARG A 465 -8.15 6.39 23.07
CA ARG A 465 -8.62 5.15 23.70
C ARG A 465 -8.48 5.18 25.23
N ALA A 466 -7.34 5.65 25.73
CA ALA A 466 -7.11 5.83 27.16
C ALA A 466 -8.13 6.81 27.76
N ALA A 467 -8.42 7.92 27.09
CA ALA A 467 -9.45 8.88 27.49
C ALA A 467 -10.80 8.19 27.73
N HIS A 468 -11.21 7.33 26.81
CA HIS A 468 -12.45 6.57 26.94
C HIS A 468 -12.42 5.57 28.11
N VAL A 469 -11.37 4.77 28.20
CA VAL A 469 -11.21 3.74 29.23
C VAL A 469 -11.18 4.35 30.66
N LEU A 470 -10.55 5.53 30.79
CA LEU A 470 -10.36 6.25 32.05
C LEU A 470 -11.48 7.24 32.37
N GLY A 471 -12.32 7.61 31.37
CA GLY A 471 -13.33 8.65 31.50
C GLY A 471 -12.70 10.06 31.64
N ASP A 472 -11.61 10.34 30.91
CA ASP A 472 -10.86 11.60 31.01
C ASP A 472 -11.02 12.44 29.73
N ASP A 473 -11.95 13.41 29.77
CA ASP A 473 -12.22 14.31 28.62
C ASP A 473 -11.04 15.24 28.29
N ARG A 474 -10.14 15.51 29.24
CA ARG A 474 -8.92 16.30 28.98
C ARG A 474 -7.98 15.56 28.03
N LEU A 475 -7.81 14.26 28.22
CA LEU A 475 -7.04 13.42 27.30
C LEU A 475 -7.68 13.39 25.90
N LEU A 476 -9.02 13.29 25.82
CA LEU A 476 -9.71 13.34 24.53
C LEU A 476 -9.48 14.66 23.81
N GLY A 477 -9.59 15.80 24.52
CA GLY A 477 -9.29 17.11 23.95
C GLY A 477 -7.86 17.21 23.38
N ARG A 478 -6.88 16.64 24.11
CA ARG A 478 -5.48 16.60 23.63
C ARG A 478 -5.31 15.69 22.41
N ALA A 479 -5.98 14.54 22.35
CA ALA A 479 -5.95 13.67 21.18
C ALA A 479 -6.51 14.38 19.93
N VAL A 480 -7.60 15.14 20.09
CA VAL A 480 -8.18 15.97 19.02
C VAL A 480 -7.16 17.02 18.51
N GLU A 481 -6.52 17.76 19.42
CA GLU A 481 -5.51 18.77 19.04
C GLU A 481 -4.32 18.15 18.31
N LEU A 482 -3.80 17.02 18.77
CA LEU A 482 -2.71 16.31 18.12
C LEU A 482 -3.13 15.76 16.75
N ALA A 483 -4.35 15.25 16.62
CA ALA A 483 -4.88 14.77 15.34
C ALA A 483 -5.04 15.89 14.31
N GLU A 484 -5.39 17.12 14.74
CA GLU A 484 -5.41 18.30 13.86
C GLU A 484 -4.00 18.62 13.32
N ALA A 485 -2.96 18.52 14.13
CA ALA A 485 -1.58 18.73 13.66
C ALA A 485 -1.20 17.71 12.57
N TYR A 486 -1.61 16.45 12.69
CA TYR A 486 -1.40 15.43 11.64
C TYR A 486 -2.27 15.67 10.41
N HIS A 487 -3.50 16.20 10.56
CA HIS A 487 -4.31 16.63 9.43
C HIS A 487 -3.61 17.71 8.62
N GLU A 488 -3.12 18.75 9.28
CA GLU A 488 -2.38 19.85 8.63
C GLU A 488 -1.12 19.35 7.93
N LEU A 489 -0.40 18.39 8.52
CA LEU A 489 0.82 17.85 7.94
C LEU A 489 0.56 16.99 6.71
N HIS A 490 -0.42 16.07 6.77
CA HIS A 490 -0.60 15.02 5.79
C HIS A 490 -1.83 15.18 4.91
N THR A 491 -3.04 15.23 5.50
CA THR A 491 -4.26 14.99 4.76
C THR A 491 -4.94 16.23 4.19
N ARG A 492 -4.59 17.44 4.65
CA ARG A 492 -5.20 18.65 4.13
C ARG A 492 -4.92 18.87 2.65
N THR A 493 -3.68 18.64 2.23
CA THR A 493 -3.26 18.86 0.83
C THR A 493 -2.47 17.69 0.25
N PHE A 494 -2.12 16.69 1.02
CA PHE A 494 -1.19 15.61 0.64
C PHE A 494 0.12 16.09 -0.02
N ALA A 495 0.49 17.35 0.19
CA ALA A 495 1.81 17.84 -0.20
C ALA A 495 2.94 17.12 0.55
N ARG A 496 2.63 16.59 1.73
CA ARG A 496 3.44 15.62 2.48
C ARG A 496 2.58 14.40 2.77
N PRO A 497 2.57 13.38 1.90
CA PRO A 497 1.82 12.16 2.12
C PRO A 497 2.27 11.44 3.39
N PHE A 498 1.52 10.42 3.81
CA PHE A 498 1.90 9.61 4.95
C PHE A 498 3.25 8.92 4.72
N THR A 499 4.04 8.88 5.78
CA THR A 499 5.40 8.35 5.77
C THR A 499 5.48 7.06 6.57
N HIS A 500 6.62 6.37 6.43
CA HIS A 500 6.93 5.21 7.26
C HIS A 500 6.77 5.55 8.75
N SER A 501 6.00 4.74 9.45
CA SER A 501 5.66 4.97 10.86
C SER A 501 6.58 4.20 11.82
N THR A 502 7.76 3.80 11.36
CA THR A 502 8.78 3.14 12.19
C THR A 502 10.08 3.93 12.24
N LEU A 503 11.12 3.34 12.83
CA LEU A 503 12.44 3.93 12.94
C LEU A 503 13.31 3.78 11.68
N ASP A 504 12.83 3.06 10.65
CA ASP A 504 13.66 2.62 9.54
C ASP A 504 13.93 3.71 8.50
N ALA A 505 12.91 4.39 8.02
CA ALA A 505 13.06 5.35 6.94
C ALA A 505 12.00 6.44 6.98
N ALA A 506 12.34 7.61 6.44
CA ALA A 506 11.39 8.63 6.09
C ALA A 506 11.09 8.52 4.58
N CYS A 507 10.09 7.77 4.22
CA CYS A 507 9.58 7.68 2.85
C CYS A 507 8.06 7.54 2.88
N GLU A 508 7.41 7.75 1.75
CA GLU A 508 5.98 7.54 1.59
C GLU A 508 5.65 6.06 1.82
N ASP A 509 4.70 5.83 2.73
CA ASP A 509 4.38 4.49 3.22
C ASP A 509 2.93 4.40 3.66
N LYS A 510 2.24 3.34 3.27
CA LYS A 510 0.85 3.13 3.64
C LYS A 510 0.65 3.03 5.16
N GLU A 511 1.64 2.56 5.91
CA GLU A 511 1.49 2.30 7.35
C GLU A 511 1.11 3.56 8.14
N GLY A 512 1.62 4.73 7.74
CA GLY A 512 1.19 6.00 8.34
C GLY A 512 -0.31 6.27 8.11
N GLY A 513 -0.81 5.99 6.91
CA GLY A 513 -2.23 6.12 6.57
C GLY A 513 -3.11 5.12 7.30
N LEU A 514 -2.63 3.88 7.55
CA LEU A 514 -3.36 2.88 8.33
C LEU A 514 -3.62 3.39 9.75
N GLY A 515 -2.59 3.92 10.39
CA GLY A 515 -2.71 4.51 11.74
C GLY A 515 -3.65 5.71 11.76
N TYR A 516 -3.60 6.56 10.71
CA TYR A 516 -4.47 7.74 10.65
C TYR A 516 -5.93 7.38 10.43
N LEU A 517 -6.24 6.40 9.56
CA LEU A 517 -7.61 5.89 9.38
C LEU A 517 -8.19 5.39 10.72
N ALA A 518 -7.42 4.60 11.46
CA ALA A 518 -7.83 4.09 12.76
C ALA A 518 -8.04 5.24 13.77
N LEU A 519 -7.16 6.24 13.82
CA LEU A 519 -7.27 7.41 14.69
C LEU A 519 -8.53 8.22 14.40
N VAL A 520 -8.79 8.59 13.15
CA VAL A 520 -9.94 9.46 12.82
C VAL A 520 -11.28 8.75 13.04
N LEU A 521 -11.34 7.44 12.81
CA LEU A 521 -12.54 6.64 13.18
C LEU A 521 -12.73 6.56 14.69
N GLU A 522 -11.66 6.41 15.47
CA GLU A 522 -11.73 6.47 16.93
C GLU A 522 -12.26 7.84 17.41
N LEU A 523 -11.75 8.94 16.84
CA LEU A 523 -12.21 10.28 17.17
C LEU A 523 -13.67 10.51 16.77
N HIS A 524 -14.11 10.00 15.62
CA HIS A 524 -15.52 10.04 15.25
C HIS A 524 -16.40 9.33 16.28
N ASP A 525 -16.02 8.14 16.74
CA ASP A 525 -16.78 7.38 17.75
C ASP A 525 -16.90 8.15 19.07
N ARG A 526 -15.88 8.95 19.43
CA ARG A 526 -15.84 9.69 20.70
C ARG A 526 -16.50 11.05 20.67
N THR A 527 -16.44 11.72 19.50
CA THR A 527 -16.92 13.12 19.37
C THR A 527 -18.20 13.25 18.57
N GLY A 528 -18.52 12.28 17.70
CA GLY A 528 -19.64 12.34 16.76
C GLY A 528 -19.44 13.35 15.62
N GLU A 529 -18.25 13.94 15.48
CA GLU A 529 -18.00 14.99 14.50
C GLU A 529 -17.78 14.43 13.10
N GLN A 530 -18.57 14.94 12.12
CA GLN A 530 -18.56 14.48 10.72
C GLN A 530 -17.22 14.68 10.01
N ARG A 531 -16.45 15.72 10.37
CA ARG A 531 -15.14 15.99 9.77
C ARG A 531 -14.17 14.79 9.85
N TRP A 532 -14.30 13.95 10.88
CA TRP A 532 -13.46 12.78 11.03
C TRP A 532 -13.78 11.72 9.99
N LEU A 533 -15.06 11.53 9.63
CA LEU A 533 -15.45 10.63 8.54
C LEU A 533 -14.97 11.14 7.17
N GLU A 534 -15.09 12.45 6.92
CA GLU A 534 -14.57 13.06 5.68
C GLU A 534 -13.06 12.81 5.50
N ARG A 535 -12.29 12.94 6.60
CA ARG A 535 -10.85 12.63 6.61
C ARG A 535 -10.58 11.13 6.45
N ALA A 536 -11.42 10.29 7.02
CA ALA A 536 -11.34 8.84 6.87
C ALA A 536 -11.55 8.41 5.41
N GLU A 537 -12.54 8.99 4.70
CA GLU A 537 -12.81 8.70 3.28
C GLU A 537 -11.62 9.06 2.40
N VAL A 538 -11.05 10.26 2.57
CA VAL A 538 -9.85 10.67 1.82
C VAL A 538 -8.66 9.76 2.11
N THR A 539 -8.49 9.37 3.36
CA THR A 539 -7.41 8.44 3.78
C THR A 539 -7.63 7.05 3.21
N ALA A 540 -8.87 6.55 3.20
CA ALA A 540 -9.21 5.25 2.63
C ALA A 540 -8.94 5.22 1.11
N ASP A 541 -9.29 6.26 0.37
CA ASP A 541 -8.96 6.36 -1.05
C ASP A 541 -7.43 6.37 -1.27
N TRP A 542 -6.67 7.10 -0.44
CA TRP A 542 -5.21 7.05 -0.54
C TRP A 542 -4.66 5.64 -0.25
N LEU A 543 -5.17 4.96 0.77
CA LEU A 543 -4.80 3.59 1.10
C LEU A 543 -5.14 2.60 -0.02
N LEU A 544 -6.26 2.80 -0.73
CA LEU A 544 -6.65 1.96 -1.85
C LEU A 544 -5.76 2.14 -3.08
N THR A 545 -4.97 3.20 -3.18
CA THR A 545 -3.93 3.31 -4.22
C THR A 545 -2.77 2.33 -4.01
N TRP A 546 -2.61 1.78 -2.80
CA TRP A 546 -1.61 0.76 -2.46
C TRP A 546 -2.12 -0.67 -2.67
N VAL A 547 -3.43 -0.85 -2.88
CA VAL A 547 -4.06 -2.16 -3.04
C VAL A 547 -4.13 -2.52 -4.53
N TYR A 548 -3.71 -3.74 -4.87
CA TYR A 548 -3.76 -4.20 -6.26
C TYR A 548 -5.21 -4.39 -6.72
N HIS A 549 -5.58 -3.66 -7.78
CA HIS A 549 -6.88 -3.74 -8.45
C HIS A 549 -6.91 -4.81 -9.55
N TRP A 550 -5.76 -5.32 -9.95
CA TRP A 550 -5.59 -6.30 -11.01
C TRP A 550 -4.56 -7.35 -10.62
N ASN A 551 -4.49 -8.45 -11.36
CA ASN A 551 -3.60 -9.56 -11.09
C ASN A 551 -2.44 -9.64 -12.10
N PRO A 552 -1.25 -9.12 -11.79
CA PRO A 552 -0.08 -9.30 -12.65
C PRO A 552 0.33 -10.77 -12.70
N ARG A 553 0.29 -11.37 -13.90
CA ARG A 553 0.78 -12.73 -14.12
C ARG A 553 2.29 -12.79 -13.93
N HIS A 554 2.77 -13.84 -13.29
CA HIS A 554 4.21 -14.13 -13.15
C HIS A 554 4.75 -14.96 -14.32
N ASP A 555 6.08 -15.01 -14.44
CA ASP A 555 6.76 -15.83 -15.43
C ASP A 555 6.43 -17.33 -15.27
N ARG A 556 6.55 -18.11 -16.34
CA ARG A 556 6.32 -19.56 -16.31
C ARG A 556 7.31 -20.22 -15.35
N GLY A 557 6.81 -21.13 -14.49
CA GLY A 557 7.60 -21.79 -13.47
C GLY A 557 7.85 -20.99 -12.21
N ALA A 558 7.39 -19.73 -12.13
CA ALA A 558 7.47 -18.96 -10.89
C ALA A 558 6.57 -19.57 -9.80
N PRO A 559 7.04 -19.73 -8.57
CA PRO A 559 6.30 -20.38 -7.49
C PRO A 559 4.92 -19.81 -7.22
N LEU A 560 4.74 -18.49 -7.29
CA LEU A 560 3.42 -17.85 -7.11
C LEU A 560 2.47 -18.19 -8.24
N ARG A 561 2.96 -18.26 -9.51
CA ARG A 561 2.15 -18.67 -10.67
C ARG A 561 1.69 -20.12 -10.54
N GLU A 562 2.60 -21.03 -10.17
CA GLU A 562 2.28 -22.46 -10.00
C GLU A 562 1.26 -22.73 -8.90
N ARG A 563 1.18 -21.83 -7.90
CA ARG A 563 0.22 -21.89 -6.80
C ARG A 563 -1.08 -21.13 -7.09
N GLY A 564 -1.22 -20.51 -8.27
CA GLY A 564 -2.40 -19.72 -8.61
C GLY A 564 -2.58 -18.48 -7.73
N PHE A 565 -1.48 -17.87 -7.29
CA PHE A 565 -1.54 -16.65 -6.46
C PHE A 565 -2.19 -15.50 -7.23
N ASP A 566 -3.13 -14.83 -6.59
CA ASP A 566 -3.85 -13.68 -7.11
C ASP A 566 -3.51 -12.43 -6.29
N ALA A 567 -2.99 -11.40 -6.96
CA ALA A 567 -2.57 -10.18 -6.29
C ALA A 567 -3.73 -9.21 -6.01
N VAL A 568 -4.93 -9.40 -6.59
CA VAL A 568 -6.06 -8.50 -6.34
C VAL A 568 -6.42 -8.49 -4.86
N GLY A 569 -6.51 -7.28 -4.30
CA GLY A 569 -6.77 -7.07 -2.87
C GLY A 569 -5.52 -7.09 -1.99
N TRP A 570 -4.36 -7.50 -2.50
CA TRP A 570 -3.13 -7.42 -1.71
C TRP A 570 -2.61 -5.99 -1.65
N PRO A 571 -2.25 -5.48 -0.46
CA PRO A 571 -1.62 -4.19 -0.30
C PRO A 571 -0.10 -4.26 -0.54
N GLY A 572 0.47 -3.25 -1.19
CA GLY A 572 1.89 -2.96 -1.17
C GLY A 572 2.33 -2.36 0.17
N VAL A 573 3.57 -1.91 0.28
CA VAL A 573 4.15 -1.40 1.55
C VAL A 573 4.50 0.07 1.45
N SER A 574 5.57 0.40 0.73
CA SER A 574 6.10 1.77 0.64
C SER A 574 6.79 2.00 -0.71
N VAL A 575 7.13 3.25 -1.00
CA VAL A 575 7.92 3.59 -2.21
C VAL A 575 9.34 3.03 -2.17
N GLN A 576 9.77 2.43 -1.05
CA GLN A 576 11.06 1.74 -0.90
C GLN A 576 10.92 0.22 -0.83
N ASN A 577 9.81 -0.31 -0.30
CA ASN A 577 9.57 -1.74 -0.11
C ASN A 577 8.48 -2.21 -1.07
N HIS A 578 8.87 -2.62 -2.28
CA HIS A 578 7.95 -3.02 -3.33
C HIS A 578 7.57 -4.51 -3.26
N HIS A 579 6.98 -4.92 -2.14
CA HIS A 579 6.38 -6.26 -1.99
C HIS A 579 4.94 -6.13 -1.47
N LEU A 580 4.19 -7.22 -1.53
CA LEU A 580 2.88 -7.33 -0.91
C LEU A 580 3.03 -7.85 0.50
N ASP A 581 2.23 -7.34 1.43
CA ASP A 581 2.20 -7.79 2.82
C ASP A 581 0.77 -8.00 3.35
N VAL A 582 0.65 -8.57 4.56
CA VAL A 582 -0.65 -8.86 5.21
C VAL A 582 -1.12 -7.72 6.11
N PHE A 583 -0.61 -6.50 5.90
CA PHE A 583 -0.87 -5.39 6.79
C PHE A 583 -1.84 -4.36 6.18
N PHE A 584 -3.13 -4.47 6.55
CA PHE A 584 -4.18 -3.52 6.16
C PHE A 584 -5.33 -3.51 7.19
N PRO A 585 -5.92 -2.36 7.57
CA PRO A 585 -6.99 -2.25 8.56
C PRO A 585 -8.34 -2.56 7.92
N THR A 586 -8.58 -3.81 7.57
CA THR A 586 -9.79 -4.24 6.85
C THR A 586 -11.05 -3.98 7.63
N PHE A 587 -11.04 -4.18 8.95
CA PHE A 587 -12.19 -3.90 9.79
C PHE A 587 -12.53 -2.41 9.86
N ASP A 588 -11.52 -1.53 9.95
CA ASP A 588 -11.74 -0.08 9.95
C ASP A 588 -12.24 0.41 8.59
N LEU A 589 -11.71 -0.13 7.47
CA LEU A 589 -12.22 0.17 6.14
C LEU A 589 -13.68 -0.26 5.97
N TRP A 590 -14.04 -1.45 6.49
CA TRP A 590 -15.42 -1.94 6.48
C TRP A 590 -16.34 -1.04 7.34
N ARG A 591 -15.89 -0.66 8.54
CA ARG A 591 -16.62 0.26 9.41
C ARG A 591 -16.88 1.60 8.73
N LEU A 592 -15.87 2.18 8.10
CA LEU A 592 -16.02 3.41 7.33
C LEU A 592 -17.13 3.26 6.28
N GLY A 593 -17.08 2.18 5.49
CA GLY A 593 -18.13 1.90 4.50
C GLY A 593 -19.53 1.71 5.12
N ARG A 594 -19.63 1.25 6.37
CA ARG A 594 -20.91 1.18 7.10
C ARG A 594 -21.39 2.55 7.57
N LEU A 595 -20.50 3.38 8.04
CA LEU A 595 -20.83 4.72 8.56
C LEU A 595 -21.20 5.70 7.44
N THR A 596 -20.56 5.59 6.28
CA THR A 596 -20.79 6.48 5.13
C THR A 596 -21.79 5.93 4.11
N GLY A 597 -22.18 4.65 4.21
CA GLY A 597 -23.01 3.98 3.22
C GLY A 597 -22.27 3.51 1.96
N GLU A 598 -20.93 3.65 1.92
CA GLU A 598 -20.08 3.29 0.80
C GLU A 598 -19.81 1.78 0.74
N THR A 599 -20.71 1.06 0.06
CA THR A 599 -20.67 -0.42 0.00
C THR A 599 -19.39 -0.96 -0.65
N HIS A 600 -18.78 -0.22 -1.56
CA HIS A 600 -17.52 -0.63 -2.19
C HIS A 600 -16.36 -0.74 -1.18
N LEU A 601 -16.31 0.11 -0.14
CA LEU A 601 -15.32 0.02 0.92
C LEU A 601 -15.51 -1.26 1.75
N GLN A 602 -16.78 -1.63 2.02
CA GLN A 602 -17.08 -2.88 2.73
C GLN A 602 -16.62 -4.10 1.92
N ARG A 603 -16.85 -4.10 0.60
CA ARG A 603 -16.45 -5.19 -0.29
C ARG A 603 -14.93 -5.27 -0.46
N TRP A 604 -14.25 -4.12 -0.59
CA TRP A 604 -12.79 -4.06 -0.59
C TRP A 604 -12.21 -4.64 0.69
N ALA A 605 -12.72 -4.23 1.84
CA ALA A 605 -12.27 -4.73 3.14
C ALA A 605 -12.34 -6.27 3.23
N ARG A 606 -13.45 -6.85 2.77
CA ARG A 606 -13.64 -8.31 2.75
C ARG A 606 -12.73 -8.99 1.73
N THR A 607 -12.56 -8.42 0.55
CA THR A 607 -11.62 -8.92 -0.47
C THR A 607 -10.20 -8.93 0.06
N ILE A 608 -9.72 -7.84 0.63
CA ILE A 608 -8.36 -7.72 1.19
C ILE A 608 -8.14 -8.78 2.28
N LEU A 609 -9.09 -8.94 3.21
CA LEU A 609 -8.98 -9.96 4.26
C LEU A 609 -8.95 -11.38 3.71
N ALA A 610 -9.81 -11.69 2.74
CA ALA A 610 -9.88 -13.00 2.11
C ALA A 610 -8.58 -13.34 1.35
N THR A 611 -8.00 -12.36 0.62
CA THR A 611 -6.75 -12.58 -0.11
C THR A 611 -5.55 -12.80 0.81
N MET A 612 -5.54 -12.22 2.02
CA MET A 612 -4.50 -12.47 3.04
C MET A 612 -4.46 -13.94 3.50
N GLY A 613 -5.50 -14.74 3.23
CA GLY A 613 -5.50 -16.19 3.43
C GLY A 613 -4.62 -16.96 2.45
N GLN A 614 -4.18 -16.36 1.35
CA GLN A 614 -3.20 -16.95 0.46
C GLN A 614 -1.83 -17.00 1.14
N GLY A 615 -1.06 -18.04 0.92
CA GLY A 615 0.28 -18.15 1.51
C GLY A 615 0.31 -18.63 2.97
N VAL A 616 -0.84 -18.93 3.58
CA VAL A 616 -0.92 -19.52 4.92
C VAL A 616 -0.52 -20.98 4.85
N CYS A 617 0.38 -21.41 5.71
CA CYS A 617 0.79 -22.80 5.88
C CYS A 617 -0.39 -23.61 6.45
N ARG A 618 -0.98 -24.50 5.67
CA ARG A 618 -2.08 -25.38 6.09
C ARG A 618 -1.58 -26.74 6.53
N THR A 619 -0.45 -27.16 5.97
CA THR A 619 0.22 -28.40 6.30
C THR A 619 1.72 -28.16 6.46
N PRO A 620 2.42 -28.84 7.41
CA PRO A 620 3.86 -28.67 7.60
C PRO A 620 4.65 -28.80 6.29
N GLY A 621 5.55 -27.87 6.04
CA GLY A 621 6.35 -27.76 4.81
C GLY A 621 5.75 -26.82 3.75
N GLU A 622 4.45 -26.53 3.82
CA GLU A 622 3.81 -25.61 2.87
C GLU A 622 4.36 -24.17 3.05
N TRP A 623 4.65 -23.49 1.95
CA TRP A 623 5.27 -22.16 1.94
C TRP A 623 6.61 -22.06 2.68
N GLY A 624 7.26 -23.21 2.98
CA GLY A 624 8.51 -23.27 3.72
C GLY A 624 8.37 -23.11 5.24
N PHE A 625 7.17 -23.36 5.80
CA PHE A 625 6.91 -23.30 7.23
C PHE A 625 6.58 -24.68 7.79
N ASP A 626 7.14 -25.00 8.96
CA ASP A 626 6.85 -26.25 9.68
C ASP A 626 5.64 -26.12 10.60
N VAL A 627 5.28 -24.89 10.99
CA VAL A 627 4.17 -24.60 11.88
C VAL A 627 2.95 -24.19 11.07
N VAL A 628 1.83 -24.88 11.29
CA VAL A 628 0.54 -24.58 10.68
C VAL A 628 0.07 -23.18 11.10
N GLY A 629 -0.48 -22.43 10.16
CA GLY A 629 -0.97 -21.07 10.37
C GLY A 629 0.09 -19.98 10.19
N GLU A 630 1.39 -20.34 10.06
CA GLU A 630 2.43 -19.39 9.72
C GLU A 630 2.34 -18.94 8.26
N GLN A 631 2.93 -17.78 7.97
CA GLN A 631 2.94 -17.17 6.65
C GLN A 631 4.16 -16.28 6.52
N GLY A 632 4.70 -16.12 5.31
CA GLY A 632 5.73 -15.13 5.02
C GLY A 632 5.14 -13.70 5.00
N GLU A 633 5.96 -12.74 5.40
CA GLU A 633 5.59 -11.33 5.34
C GLU A 633 5.42 -10.85 3.92
N ALA A 634 6.28 -11.28 2.99
CA ALA A 634 6.40 -10.69 1.68
C ALA A 634 6.12 -11.68 0.53
N PHE A 635 5.31 -11.20 -0.43
CA PHE A 635 5.05 -11.83 -1.72
C PHE A 635 5.51 -10.87 -2.83
N PHE A 636 6.34 -11.37 -3.75
CA PHE A 636 7.03 -10.51 -4.70
C PHE A 636 6.34 -10.51 -6.07
N VAL A 637 5.46 -9.53 -6.28
CA VAL A 637 4.89 -9.22 -7.60
C VAL A 637 5.79 -8.28 -8.41
N THR A 638 6.83 -7.75 -7.77
CA THR A 638 7.83 -6.86 -8.34
C THR A 638 9.24 -7.49 -8.24
N GLU A 639 10.22 -6.88 -8.88
CA GLU A 639 11.63 -7.28 -8.83
C GLU A 639 12.38 -6.78 -7.59
N TRP A 640 11.67 -6.40 -6.54
CA TRP A 640 12.29 -6.02 -5.26
C TRP A 640 13.18 -7.14 -4.68
N GLN A 641 12.74 -8.37 -4.88
CA GLN A 641 13.54 -9.59 -4.83
C GLN A 641 13.17 -10.44 -6.07
N ASP A 642 13.27 -11.76 -5.98
CA ASP A 642 12.93 -12.64 -7.09
C ASP A 642 11.41 -12.59 -7.35
N ARG A 643 10.99 -11.90 -8.41
CA ARG A 643 9.60 -11.78 -8.81
C ARG A 643 8.94 -13.15 -8.96
N GLY A 644 7.75 -13.29 -8.43
CA GLY A 644 6.98 -14.53 -8.45
C GLY A 644 7.33 -15.50 -7.31
N THR A 645 8.07 -15.05 -6.29
CA THR A 645 8.40 -15.81 -5.09
C THR A 645 7.80 -15.16 -3.82
N SER A 646 7.97 -15.82 -2.68
CA SER A 646 7.69 -15.30 -1.35
C SER A 646 8.86 -15.55 -0.42
N ASN A 647 8.93 -14.82 0.69
CA ASN A 647 9.93 -15.07 1.71
C ASN A 647 9.38 -15.94 2.86
N THR A 648 10.29 -16.32 3.76
CA THR A 648 9.97 -17.01 5.02
C THR A 648 10.24 -16.12 6.24
N TRP A 649 10.39 -14.81 6.05
CA TRP A 649 10.44 -13.84 7.13
C TRP A 649 9.04 -13.68 7.70
N ASN A 650 8.85 -14.04 8.98
CA ASN A 650 7.53 -14.17 9.61
C ASN A 650 7.50 -13.60 11.03
N PRO A 651 7.72 -12.31 11.24
CA PRO A 651 7.51 -11.68 12.53
C PRO A 651 6.05 -11.83 12.97
N SER A 652 5.81 -11.74 14.28
CA SER A 652 4.48 -12.05 14.84
C SER A 652 3.34 -11.17 14.34
N TRP A 653 3.62 -9.98 13.82
CA TRP A 653 2.57 -9.14 13.21
C TRP A 653 1.85 -9.82 12.04
N VAL A 654 2.54 -10.71 11.29
CA VAL A 654 1.95 -11.49 10.19
C VAL A 654 0.80 -12.37 10.66
N ILE A 655 0.86 -12.81 11.92
CA ILE A 655 -0.21 -13.59 12.57
C ILE A 655 -1.21 -12.66 13.27
N ALA A 656 -0.70 -11.70 14.03
CA ALA A 656 -1.50 -10.85 14.91
C ALA A 656 -2.52 -10.00 14.14
N LEU A 657 -2.08 -9.39 13.02
CA LEU A 657 -2.93 -8.41 12.33
C LEU A 657 -4.09 -9.07 11.59
N PRO A 658 -3.91 -10.11 10.76
CA PRO A 658 -5.04 -10.81 10.16
C PRO A 658 -5.95 -11.47 11.20
N LEU A 659 -5.39 -12.11 12.23
CA LEU A 659 -6.19 -12.73 13.28
C LEU A 659 -7.07 -11.71 14.01
N TRP A 660 -6.49 -10.57 14.39
CA TRP A 660 -7.25 -9.50 15.05
C TRP A 660 -8.40 -9.01 14.14
N GLN A 661 -8.17 -8.83 12.84
CA GLN A 661 -9.22 -8.44 11.89
C GLN A 661 -10.35 -9.48 11.83
N LEU A 662 -10.00 -10.77 11.71
CA LEU A 662 -10.97 -11.88 11.68
C LEU A 662 -11.83 -11.89 12.95
N LEU A 663 -11.21 -11.75 14.14
CA LEU A 663 -11.92 -11.73 15.41
C LEU A 663 -12.81 -10.48 15.56
N ARG A 664 -12.40 -9.33 15.03
CA ARG A 664 -13.24 -8.12 15.00
C ARG A 664 -14.47 -8.30 14.10
N PHE A 665 -14.34 -8.96 12.95
CA PHE A 665 -15.49 -9.31 12.11
C PHE A 665 -16.42 -10.33 12.80
N ALA A 666 -15.87 -11.35 13.46
CA ALA A 666 -16.65 -12.30 14.25
C ALA A 666 -17.43 -11.61 15.38
N GLU A 667 -16.82 -10.62 16.04
CA GLU A 667 -17.45 -9.84 17.13
C GLU A 667 -18.73 -9.12 16.69
N VAL A 668 -18.82 -8.69 15.43
CA VAL A 668 -19.99 -8.01 14.87
C VAL A 668 -20.90 -8.92 14.03
N GLY A 669 -20.61 -10.23 13.99
CA GLY A 669 -21.43 -11.23 13.32
C GLY A 669 -21.48 -11.07 11.79
N VAL A 670 -20.39 -10.60 11.17
CA VAL A 670 -20.28 -10.45 9.71
C VAL A 670 -19.57 -11.67 9.15
N ASP A 671 -20.32 -12.74 8.93
CA ASP A 671 -19.79 -14.01 8.43
C ASP A 671 -19.93 -14.16 6.90
N ASP A 672 -20.88 -13.48 6.25
CA ASP A 672 -21.12 -13.64 4.81
C ASP A 672 -21.54 -12.33 4.13
N VAL A 673 -20.89 -12.04 3.00
CA VAL A 673 -21.34 -11.01 2.06
C VAL A 673 -21.98 -11.72 0.87
N ALA A 674 -23.22 -11.36 0.55
CA ALA A 674 -24.07 -12.07 -0.40
C ALA A 674 -23.56 -12.11 -1.87
N ASP A 675 -22.53 -11.31 -2.22
CA ASP A 675 -22.02 -11.18 -3.58
C ASP A 675 -20.57 -11.65 -3.70
N HIS A 676 -20.30 -12.93 -3.43
CA HIS A 676 -18.96 -13.50 -3.58
C HIS A 676 -18.65 -13.89 -5.03
N VAL A 677 -17.42 -13.63 -5.47
CA VAL A 677 -16.85 -14.18 -6.70
C VAL A 677 -15.55 -14.92 -6.39
N GLY A 678 -15.31 -16.03 -7.07
CA GLY A 678 -14.04 -16.74 -6.97
C GLY A 678 -12.86 -15.90 -7.50
N LEU A 679 -11.66 -16.34 -7.20
CA LEU A 679 -10.44 -15.76 -7.79
C LEU A 679 -10.49 -15.98 -9.30
N GLY A 680 -10.47 -14.90 -10.07
CA GLY A 680 -10.53 -14.87 -11.53
C GLY A 680 -9.91 -13.58 -12.04
N ASP A 681 -9.53 -13.52 -13.31
CA ASP A 681 -8.92 -12.31 -13.87
C ASP A 681 -9.96 -11.20 -14.04
N PRO A 682 -9.87 -10.06 -13.32
CA PRO A 682 -10.78 -8.94 -13.49
C PRO A 682 -10.68 -8.30 -14.89
N LEU A 683 -9.60 -8.55 -15.63
CA LEU A 683 -9.43 -8.05 -16.98
C LEU A 683 -10.37 -8.73 -18.00
N GLU A 684 -10.86 -9.95 -17.75
CA GLU A 684 -11.81 -10.61 -18.63
C GLU A 684 -13.11 -9.81 -18.81
N GLY A 685 -13.57 -9.15 -17.74
CA GLY A 685 -14.76 -8.27 -17.78
C GLY A 685 -14.52 -6.92 -18.45
N ALA A 686 -13.35 -6.31 -18.23
CA ALA A 686 -13.00 -5.01 -18.81
C ALA A 686 -12.74 -5.09 -20.31
N VAL A 687 -12.17 -6.21 -20.79
CA VAL A 687 -11.89 -6.47 -22.20
C VAL A 687 -13.17 -6.57 -23.04
N ALA A 688 -14.26 -7.07 -22.46
CA ALA A 688 -15.54 -7.20 -23.16
C ALA A 688 -16.28 -5.85 -23.33
N GLN A 689 -15.92 -4.84 -22.56
CA GLN A 689 -16.55 -3.50 -22.59
C GLN A 689 -15.72 -2.46 -23.37
N ALA A 690 -14.46 -2.70 -23.64
CA ALA A 690 -13.55 -1.90 -24.46
C ALA A 690 -13.46 -2.42 -25.90
#